data_068d8374e3c6cf38eba29b8e016fbd02
#
_entry.id   068d8374e3c6cf38eba29b8e016fbd02
#
_cell.length_a   1.000
_cell.length_b   1.000
_cell.length_c   1.000
_cell.angle_alpha   90.00
_cell.angle_beta   90.00
_cell.angle_gamma   90.00
#
_symmetry.space_group_name_H-M   'P 1'
#
loop_
_entity.id
_entity.type
_entity.pdbx_description
1 polymer ?
#
loop_
_entity_poly.entity_id
_entity_poly.type
_entity_poly.pdbx_seq_one_letter_code
_entity_poly.pdbx_strand_id
1 'polypeptide(L)'
;MDELNKALHTSFIDKSFPSNKDLRPKLFFNDYKRRMNLAFEITKRLKECDYFEFSVAFISESGLAVLKQILLNLKEKGVRGRIITSTYLGFNAPKMFKQLLSFTNIEVRIFEQEHCGFHPKGFIFHTGDHRDIIVGSSNLTQTALESNQEWDLFFTSHENGELASQVSNEFDIQWELSTPLTNEWIESYKETYVKPVRPASVQSSKTIKPNKMQEEALKSLKNLRDNNKDKALLISATGTGKTFLSAFDVKRFKPKRLLFVVHRRNIAEAALRSFKYLIPNVSMGIFSGNTKETDSDFIFSTIQTIHKKEYREMFERDAFDYIIIDEVHRAGAQSYQDIVDYFKPKFLLGMSATPERSDDFDIYEMFDHNIAYEIRLIQAMEYNLLCPFHYYGITDMTIDGIEIDDKSEFNILTSELRVDYIIEKINEYGYSGDRIHGLIFCSRKDECEKLSQLFNMRGYKTIALTGDSSEEMRQKAIDSLESNDENSLDYIFTVDIFNEGIDIPKVNQVVMLRPTESAIVFVQQLGRGLRKNDSKEYVVIIDFIGNYEKNFLIPVALSGQTNYNKDSLRQFVCEGSLITPGASTIQFDQITEKRIYQSIDAANFTQVRLIKDSYKQLKEKLGRIPRLKEFEQYGAIDVQLMFQNKSLGCYHTFLSKYEKDYHIHFSTLEEKYLQFISSKLSSGKRVEELEAIKLIINKRTI
;
A
#
# COMPACT_ATOMS: atom_id res chain seq x y z
N MET A 1 35.13 5.63 -31.66
CA MET A 1 35.01 5.25 -30.24
C MET A 1 33.54 5.00 -29.98
N ASP A 2 33.17 3.80 -29.57
CA ASP A 2 31.78 3.44 -29.31
C ASP A 2 31.21 4.17 -28.09
N GLU A 3 29.90 4.04 -27.84
CA GLU A 3 29.22 4.73 -26.72
C GLU A 3 29.71 4.29 -25.37
N LEU A 4 30.06 3.00 -25.21
CA LEU A 4 30.58 2.45 -23.95
C LEU A 4 31.96 3.07 -23.63
N ASN A 5 32.89 3.09 -24.59
CA ASN A 5 34.20 3.69 -24.38
C ASN A 5 34.10 5.18 -24.00
N LYS A 6 33.18 5.92 -24.65
CA LYS A 6 32.89 7.32 -24.30
C LYS A 6 32.35 7.44 -22.88
N ALA A 7 31.43 6.55 -22.48
CA ALA A 7 30.86 6.57 -21.13
C ALA A 7 31.90 6.24 -20.06
N LEU A 8 32.75 5.24 -20.27
CA LEU A 8 33.85 4.89 -19.36
C LEU A 8 34.87 6.03 -19.27
N HIS A 9 35.28 6.63 -20.41
CA HIS A 9 36.19 7.78 -20.42
C HIS A 9 35.62 8.94 -19.58
N THR A 10 34.36 9.32 -19.81
CA THR A 10 33.67 10.40 -19.11
C THR A 10 33.57 10.15 -17.60
N SER A 11 33.28 8.94 -17.18
CA SER A 11 33.01 8.63 -15.78
C SER A 11 34.26 8.41 -14.96
N PHE A 12 35.32 7.81 -15.53
CA PHE A 12 36.55 7.51 -14.82
C PHE A 12 37.67 8.54 -15.04
N ILE A 13 37.67 9.25 -16.17
CA ILE A 13 38.78 10.12 -16.55
C ILE A 13 38.36 11.60 -16.57
N ASP A 14 37.34 11.94 -17.35
CA ASP A 14 36.90 13.34 -17.53
C ASP A 14 35.38 13.44 -17.79
N LYS A 15 34.66 14.01 -16.84
CA LYS A 15 33.18 14.18 -16.88
C LYS A 15 32.69 15.23 -17.86
N SER A 16 33.60 16.04 -18.47
CA SER A 16 33.24 17.08 -19.44
C SER A 16 32.80 16.48 -20.81
N PHE A 17 33.17 15.23 -21.09
CA PHE A 17 32.77 14.58 -22.31
C PHE A 17 31.28 14.14 -22.26
N PRO A 18 30.49 14.48 -23.27
CA PRO A 18 29.13 13.98 -23.38
C PRO A 18 29.12 12.46 -23.67
N SER A 19 28.34 11.69 -22.93
CA SER A 19 28.20 10.26 -23.12
C SER A 19 26.84 9.76 -22.64
N ASN A 20 26.48 8.53 -23.06
CA ASN A 20 25.26 7.88 -22.64
C ASN A 20 25.27 7.64 -21.11
N LYS A 21 24.26 8.19 -20.43
CA LYS A 21 24.16 8.09 -18.95
C LYS A 21 23.89 6.68 -18.46
N ASP A 22 23.28 5.81 -19.27
CA ASP A 22 22.91 4.46 -18.86
C ASP A 22 24.13 3.53 -18.78
N LEU A 23 25.17 3.79 -19.57
CA LEU A 23 26.40 3.00 -19.61
C LEU A 23 27.50 3.54 -18.67
N ARG A 24 27.30 4.67 -18.01
CA ARG A 24 28.30 5.23 -17.09
C ARG A 24 28.41 4.41 -15.82
N PRO A 25 29.63 4.21 -15.28
CA PRO A 25 29.78 3.74 -13.92
C PRO A 25 29.03 4.62 -12.92
N LYS A 26 28.35 4.00 -11.97
CA LYS A 26 27.52 4.67 -10.97
C LYS A 26 27.75 4.03 -9.61
N LEU A 27 27.71 4.86 -8.58
CA LEU A 27 27.58 4.38 -7.21
C LEU A 27 26.09 4.37 -6.86
N PHE A 28 25.55 3.20 -6.51
CA PHE A 28 24.20 3.03 -6.02
C PHE A 28 24.16 3.06 -4.50
N PHE A 29 23.13 3.68 -3.99
CA PHE A 29 22.69 3.65 -2.60
C PHE A 29 21.18 3.89 -2.58
N ASN A 30 20.48 3.32 -1.61
CA ASN A 30 19.04 3.49 -1.53
C ASN A 30 18.69 4.89 -1.02
N ASP A 31 18.02 5.70 -1.84
CA ASP A 31 17.55 7.03 -1.51
C ASP A 31 16.22 7.31 -2.22
N TYR A 32 15.15 7.18 -1.47
CA TYR A 32 13.80 7.40 -1.97
C TYR A 32 13.59 8.81 -2.56
N LYS A 33 14.19 9.84 -1.93
CA LYS A 33 14.04 11.22 -2.39
C LYS A 33 14.73 11.45 -3.75
N ARG A 34 15.82 10.73 -4.00
CA ARG A 34 16.55 10.78 -5.29
C ARG A 34 16.04 9.74 -6.28
N ARG A 35 15.02 8.96 -5.91
CA ARG A 35 14.50 7.83 -6.70
C ARG A 35 15.62 6.86 -7.10
N MET A 36 16.47 6.52 -6.16
CA MET A 36 17.53 5.54 -6.31
C MET A 36 17.24 4.34 -5.45
N ASN A 37 17.25 3.16 -6.05
CA ASN A 37 16.91 1.92 -5.39
C ASN A 37 17.61 0.77 -6.15
N LEU A 38 18.34 -0.07 -5.42
CA LEU A 38 19.11 -1.16 -6.02
C LEU A 38 18.20 -2.23 -6.63
N ALA A 39 17.04 -2.52 -5.99
CA ALA A 39 16.07 -3.48 -6.53
C ALA A 39 15.59 -3.08 -7.92
N PHE A 40 15.35 -1.79 -8.15
CA PHE A 40 14.94 -1.28 -9.46
C PHE A 40 16.05 -1.47 -10.51
N GLU A 41 17.29 -1.15 -10.17
CA GLU A 41 18.40 -1.30 -11.11
C GLU A 41 18.64 -2.77 -11.48
N ILE A 42 18.62 -3.68 -10.50
CA ILE A 42 18.68 -5.13 -10.75
C ILE A 42 17.50 -5.55 -11.64
N THR A 43 16.28 -5.13 -11.33
CA THR A 43 15.09 -5.47 -12.13
C THR A 43 15.19 -4.95 -13.55
N LYS A 44 15.71 -3.72 -13.74
CA LYS A 44 15.96 -3.14 -15.07
C LYS A 44 16.91 -4.01 -15.89
N ARG A 45 18.05 -4.42 -15.29
CA ARG A 45 19.06 -5.26 -15.98
C ARG A 45 18.51 -6.66 -16.28
N LEU A 46 17.77 -7.27 -15.36
CA LEU A 46 17.10 -8.55 -15.59
C LEU A 46 16.08 -8.50 -16.74
N LYS A 47 15.41 -7.37 -16.97
CA LYS A 47 14.48 -7.22 -18.10
C LYS A 47 15.20 -7.25 -19.47
N GLU A 48 16.44 -6.81 -19.51
CA GLU A 48 17.23 -6.56 -20.71
C GLU A 48 18.24 -7.68 -20.99
N CYS A 49 18.63 -8.50 -20.00
CA CYS A 49 19.68 -9.49 -20.13
C CYS A 49 19.23 -10.77 -20.86
N ASP A 50 20.20 -11.41 -21.54
CA ASP A 50 20.06 -12.73 -22.16
C ASP A 50 20.38 -13.87 -21.17
N TYR A 51 21.16 -13.57 -20.13
CA TYR A 51 21.62 -14.49 -19.10
C TYR A 51 22.09 -13.71 -17.86
N PHE A 52 22.01 -14.29 -16.64
CA PHE A 52 22.48 -13.62 -15.43
C PHE A 52 23.15 -14.57 -14.44
N GLU A 53 24.01 -13.99 -13.58
CA GLU A 53 24.76 -14.71 -12.55
C GLU A 53 24.81 -13.89 -11.26
N PHE A 54 24.38 -14.51 -10.17
CA PHE A 54 24.39 -13.88 -8.84
C PHE A 54 25.26 -14.67 -7.89
N SER A 55 26.27 -14.02 -7.28
CA SER A 55 27.05 -14.55 -6.18
C SER A 55 26.73 -13.77 -4.92
N VAL A 56 25.83 -14.30 -4.05
CA VAL A 56 25.26 -13.56 -2.93
C VAL A 56 25.20 -14.43 -1.67
N ALA A 57 25.88 -14.00 -0.62
CA ALA A 57 25.98 -14.76 0.62
C ALA A 57 24.63 -15.02 1.30
N PHE A 58 23.76 -14.00 1.36
CA PHE A 58 22.48 -14.07 2.05
C PHE A 58 21.33 -13.73 1.12
N ILE A 59 20.35 -14.64 1.09
CA ILE A 59 19.09 -14.45 0.37
C ILE A 59 17.94 -14.65 1.37
N SER A 60 17.18 -13.61 1.66
CA SER A 60 15.99 -13.73 2.50
C SER A 60 14.72 -14.00 1.67
N GLU A 61 13.68 -14.56 2.30
CA GLU A 61 12.37 -14.72 1.65
C GLU A 61 11.82 -13.36 1.19
N SER A 62 12.00 -12.31 2.00
CA SER A 62 11.59 -10.95 1.65
C SER A 62 12.42 -10.35 0.52
N GLY A 63 13.73 -10.63 0.43
CA GLY A 63 14.58 -10.21 -0.69
C GLY A 63 14.20 -10.91 -1.99
N LEU A 64 13.92 -12.21 -1.92
CA LEU A 64 13.44 -12.96 -3.08
C LEU A 64 12.07 -12.45 -3.56
N ALA A 65 11.18 -12.08 -2.64
CA ALA A 65 9.88 -11.50 -2.98
C ALA A 65 10.00 -10.18 -3.77
N VAL A 66 11.02 -9.36 -3.48
CA VAL A 66 11.31 -8.13 -4.24
C VAL A 66 11.56 -8.41 -5.74
N LEU A 67 12.22 -9.51 -6.07
CA LEU A 67 12.55 -9.88 -7.45
C LEU A 67 11.60 -10.93 -8.05
N LYS A 68 10.61 -11.40 -7.29
CA LYS A 68 9.78 -12.55 -7.65
C LYS A 68 9.15 -12.44 -9.03
N GLN A 69 8.47 -11.34 -9.32
CA GLN A 69 7.77 -11.15 -10.59
C GLN A 69 8.72 -11.15 -11.79
N ILE A 70 9.88 -10.46 -11.66
CA ILE A 70 10.83 -10.46 -12.77
C ILE A 70 11.44 -11.84 -13.00
N LEU A 71 11.73 -12.60 -11.94
CA LEU A 71 12.25 -13.98 -12.08
C LEU A 71 11.22 -14.92 -12.72
N LEU A 72 9.93 -14.74 -12.42
CA LEU A 72 8.85 -15.47 -13.09
C LEU A 72 8.74 -15.08 -14.57
N ASN A 73 8.81 -13.79 -14.89
CA ASN A 73 8.81 -13.33 -16.27
C ASN A 73 10.01 -13.89 -17.08
N LEU A 74 11.18 -14.01 -16.44
CA LEU A 74 12.36 -14.63 -17.06
C LEU A 74 12.19 -16.14 -17.28
N LYS A 75 11.51 -16.82 -16.36
CA LYS A 75 11.15 -18.24 -16.51
C LYS A 75 10.23 -18.43 -17.73
N GLU A 76 9.22 -17.60 -17.89
CA GLU A 76 8.32 -17.64 -19.05
C GLU A 76 9.06 -17.36 -20.37
N LYS A 77 10.02 -16.44 -20.37
CA LYS A 77 10.86 -16.11 -21.54
C LYS A 77 11.96 -17.14 -21.82
N GLY A 78 12.20 -18.10 -20.91
CA GLY A 78 13.30 -19.08 -21.02
C GLY A 78 14.69 -18.48 -20.82
N VAL A 79 14.81 -17.28 -20.23
CA VAL A 79 16.11 -16.68 -19.86
C VAL A 79 16.69 -17.46 -18.70
N ARG A 80 17.92 -17.93 -18.85
CA ARG A 80 18.60 -18.73 -17.82
C ARG A 80 19.39 -17.88 -16.84
N GLY A 81 19.64 -18.44 -15.66
CA GLY A 81 20.50 -17.81 -14.67
C GLY A 81 21.22 -18.81 -13.78
N ARG A 82 22.32 -18.40 -13.16
CA ARG A 82 23.06 -19.12 -12.12
C ARG A 82 23.08 -18.30 -10.83
N ILE A 83 22.86 -18.97 -9.69
CA ILE A 83 22.93 -18.32 -8.36
C ILE A 83 23.83 -19.16 -7.45
N ILE A 84 24.83 -18.53 -6.85
CA ILE A 84 25.62 -19.10 -5.75
C ILE A 84 25.20 -18.40 -4.47
N THR A 85 24.92 -19.19 -3.44
CA THR A 85 24.65 -18.68 -2.09
C THR A 85 25.24 -19.60 -1.03
N SER A 86 25.00 -19.37 0.25
CA SER A 86 25.58 -20.16 1.33
C SER A 86 24.60 -20.43 2.47
N THR A 87 25.00 -21.29 3.39
CA THR A 87 24.31 -21.54 4.67
C THR A 87 24.89 -20.71 5.82
N TYR A 88 25.83 -19.82 5.52
CA TYR A 88 26.61 -19.09 6.51
C TYR A 88 25.72 -18.37 7.53
N LEU A 89 25.98 -18.58 8.82
CA LEU A 89 25.25 -18.04 9.97
C LEU A 89 23.74 -18.39 10.02
N GLY A 90 23.26 -19.33 9.22
CA GLY A 90 21.85 -19.76 9.23
C GLY A 90 20.83 -18.70 8.77
N PHE A 91 21.26 -17.64 8.07
CA PHE A 91 20.34 -16.60 7.60
C PHE A 91 19.42 -17.07 6.48
N ASN A 92 19.87 -18.05 5.69
CA ASN A 92 19.11 -18.60 4.58
C ASN A 92 18.22 -19.75 5.06
N ALA A 93 16.90 -19.50 5.15
CA ALA A 93 15.94 -20.48 5.66
C ALA A 93 15.66 -21.60 4.62
N PRO A 94 15.36 -22.84 5.03
CA PRO A 94 15.00 -23.93 4.11
C PRO A 94 13.84 -23.59 3.17
N LYS A 95 12.88 -22.81 3.61
CA LYS A 95 11.74 -22.35 2.80
C LYS A 95 12.17 -21.46 1.64
N MET A 96 13.16 -20.60 1.85
CA MET A 96 13.76 -19.77 0.79
C MET A 96 14.41 -20.63 -0.29
N PHE A 97 15.16 -21.68 0.10
CA PHE A 97 15.77 -22.62 -0.85
C PHE A 97 14.72 -23.37 -1.68
N LYS A 98 13.58 -23.76 -1.08
CA LYS A 98 12.45 -24.34 -1.82
C LYS A 98 11.88 -23.36 -2.86
N GLN A 99 11.78 -22.09 -2.52
CA GLN A 99 11.34 -21.07 -3.47
C GLN A 99 12.33 -20.88 -4.62
N LEU A 100 13.65 -20.85 -4.35
CA LEU A 100 14.68 -20.79 -5.39
C LEU A 100 14.60 -21.99 -6.34
N LEU A 101 14.43 -23.19 -5.81
CA LEU A 101 14.35 -24.43 -6.59
C LEU A 101 13.10 -24.46 -7.50
N SER A 102 12.05 -23.68 -7.21
CA SER A 102 10.85 -23.58 -8.06
C SER A 102 11.07 -22.84 -9.39
N PHE A 103 12.15 -22.05 -9.49
CA PHE A 103 12.54 -21.39 -10.74
C PHE A 103 13.36 -22.34 -11.62
N THR A 104 12.68 -23.09 -12.49
CA THR A 104 13.30 -24.14 -13.32
C THR A 104 14.31 -23.64 -14.36
N ASN A 105 14.35 -22.36 -14.62
CA ASN A 105 15.30 -21.68 -15.51
C ASN A 105 16.56 -21.18 -14.77
N ILE A 106 16.64 -21.36 -13.45
CA ILE A 106 17.76 -20.89 -12.62
C ILE A 106 18.43 -22.09 -11.99
N GLU A 107 19.72 -22.24 -12.23
CA GLU A 107 20.55 -23.20 -11.52
C GLU A 107 21.06 -22.57 -10.23
N VAL A 108 20.91 -23.27 -9.11
CA VAL A 108 21.36 -22.78 -7.80
C VAL A 108 22.38 -23.72 -7.21
N ARG A 109 23.47 -23.18 -6.70
CA ARG A 109 24.49 -23.95 -5.96
C ARG A 109 24.77 -23.31 -4.59
N ILE A 110 25.16 -24.14 -3.64
CA ILE A 110 25.48 -23.78 -2.26
C ILE A 110 26.98 -23.90 -2.03
N PHE A 111 27.60 -22.80 -1.64
CA PHE A 111 29.01 -22.79 -1.28
C PHE A 111 29.18 -23.22 0.19
N GLU A 112 29.83 -24.39 0.39
CA GLU A 112 30.00 -25.04 1.69
C GLU A 112 31.45 -25.48 1.88
N GLN A 113 32.39 -24.53 2.03
CA GLN A 113 33.79 -24.85 2.30
C GLN A 113 34.10 -24.68 3.81
N GLU A 114 34.65 -25.70 4.47
CA GLU A 114 34.84 -25.75 5.93
C GLU A 114 35.71 -24.62 6.50
N HIS A 115 36.60 -24.04 5.70
CA HIS A 115 37.59 -23.05 6.19
C HIS A 115 37.51 -21.70 5.51
N CYS A 116 36.50 -21.46 4.68
CA CYS A 116 36.33 -20.22 3.94
C CYS A 116 34.92 -19.70 4.07
N GLY A 117 34.77 -18.52 4.71
CA GLY A 117 33.48 -17.85 4.79
C GLY A 117 33.05 -17.28 3.42
N PHE A 118 31.88 -17.63 2.95
CA PHE A 118 31.32 -17.09 1.72
C PHE A 118 30.57 -15.78 1.98
N HIS A 119 31.08 -14.66 1.45
CA HIS A 119 30.48 -13.35 1.68
C HIS A 119 30.48 -12.41 0.45
N PRO A 120 30.48 -12.91 -0.80
CA PRO A 120 30.37 -12.06 -1.99
C PRO A 120 28.99 -11.42 -2.09
N LYS A 121 28.92 -10.32 -2.87
CA LYS A 121 27.71 -9.64 -3.30
C LYS A 121 27.97 -9.10 -4.71
N GLY A 122 27.73 -9.94 -5.68
CA GLY A 122 27.95 -9.66 -7.08
C GLY A 122 26.76 -10.07 -7.92
N PHE A 123 26.37 -9.20 -8.83
CA PHE A 123 25.31 -9.41 -9.80
C PHE A 123 25.87 -9.13 -11.18
N ILE A 124 25.84 -10.12 -12.07
CA ILE A 124 26.37 -10.03 -13.43
C ILE A 124 25.22 -10.28 -14.39
N PHE A 125 25.05 -9.40 -15.37
CA PHE A 125 24.03 -9.49 -16.40
C PHE A 125 24.71 -9.48 -17.76
N HIS A 126 24.41 -10.49 -18.59
CA HIS A 126 24.95 -10.63 -19.93
C HIS A 126 23.92 -10.10 -20.93
N THR A 127 24.32 -9.15 -21.76
CA THR A 127 23.46 -8.53 -22.77
C THR A 127 24.26 -8.37 -24.07
N GLY A 128 23.99 -9.19 -25.08
CA GLY A 128 24.72 -9.16 -26.33
C GLY A 128 26.24 -9.32 -26.11
N ASP A 129 27.03 -8.30 -26.50
CA ASP A 129 28.50 -8.24 -26.44
C ASP A 129 29.05 -7.57 -25.17
N HIS A 130 28.19 -7.21 -24.22
CA HIS A 130 28.61 -6.52 -23.00
C HIS A 130 28.02 -7.16 -21.74
N ARG A 131 28.60 -6.82 -20.61
CA ARG A 131 28.21 -7.23 -19.28
C ARG A 131 27.96 -6.02 -18.42
N ASP A 132 26.81 -6.02 -17.76
CA ASP A 132 26.50 -5.09 -16.68
C ASP A 132 26.83 -5.76 -15.35
N ILE A 133 27.61 -5.13 -14.51
CA ILE A 133 28.12 -5.71 -13.28
C ILE A 133 27.81 -4.77 -12.12
N ILE A 134 27.27 -5.34 -11.05
CA ILE A 134 27.07 -4.67 -9.77
C ILE A 134 27.85 -5.44 -8.71
N VAL A 135 28.75 -4.77 -8.00
CA VAL A 135 29.48 -5.33 -6.86
C VAL A 135 29.46 -4.34 -5.69
N GLY A 136 29.27 -4.85 -4.49
CA GLY A 136 29.21 -3.96 -3.33
C GLY A 136 28.92 -4.65 -2.00
N SER A 137 28.12 -3.98 -1.18
CA SER A 137 27.79 -4.48 0.16
C SER A 137 26.40 -5.14 0.25
N SER A 138 25.55 -5.02 -0.77
CA SER A 138 24.15 -5.46 -0.74
C SER A 138 23.96 -6.95 -0.90
N ASN A 139 23.40 -7.59 0.12
CA ASN A 139 22.84 -8.94 0.00
C ASN A 139 21.48 -8.93 -0.69
N LEU A 140 20.98 -10.10 -1.10
CA LEU A 140 19.62 -10.24 -1.64
C LEU A 140 18.61 -10.33 -0.49
N THR A 141 18.54 -9.24 0.29
CA THR A 141 17.58 -9.04 1.36
C THR A 141 16.78 -7.78 1.08
N GLN A 142 15.51 -7.75 1.48
CA GLN A 142 14.65 -6.61 1.21
C GLN A 142 15.25 -5.29 1.67
N THR A 143 15.79 -5.26 2.89
CA THR A 143 16.37 -4.04 3.44
C THR A 143 17.62 -3.57 2.68
N ALA A 144 18.47 -4.48 2.24
CA ALA A 144 19.64 -4.14 1.45
C ALA A 144 19.26 -3.63 0.05
N LEU A 145 18.24 -4.23 -0.56
CA LEU A 145 17.78 -3.86 -1.90
C LEU A 145 17.02 -2.52 -1.94
N GLU A 146 16.34 -2.12 -0.85
CA GLU A 146 15.36 -1.03 -0.90
C GLU A 146 15.59 0.12 0.11
N SER A 147 16.18 -0.15 1.28
CA SER A 147 16.14 0.84 2.38
C SER A 147 17.46 1.10 3.10
N ASN A 148 18.35 0.11 3.22
CA ASN A 148 19.63 0.30 3.89
C ASN A 148 20.55 1.22 3.09
N GLN A 149 21.45 1.91 3.81
CA GLN A 149 22.56 2.65 3.22
C GLN A 149 23.65 1.66 2.83
N GLU A 150 23.55 1.11 1.64
CA GLU A 150 24.54 0.22 1.03
C GLU A 150 25.35 0.98 -0.03
N TRP A 151 26.53 0.50 -0.37
CA TRP A 151 27.34 1.05 -1.44
C TRP A 151 27.59 -0.06 -2.47
N ASP A 152 27.02 0.13 -3.66
CA ASP A 152 27.14 -0.79 -4.77
C ASP A 152 27.65 -0.06 -6.00
N LEU A 153 28.77 -0.54 -6.55
CA LEU A 153 29.35 -0.01 -7.77
C LEU A 153 28.74 -0.74 -8.97
N PHE A 154 28.12 0.00 -9.85
CA PHE A 154 27.67 -0.44 -11.16
C PHE A 154 28.64 0.00 -12.24
N PHE A 155 28.96 -0.88 -13.16
CA PHE A 155 29.66 -0.56 -14.41
C PHE A 155 29.27 -1.51 -15.52
N THR A 156 29.32 -1.00 -16.76
CA THR A 156 29.16 -1.78 -17.98
C THR A 156 30.53 -2.02 -18.61
N SER A 157 30.81 -3.21 -19.08
CA SER A 157 32.07 -3.57 -19.73
C SER A 157 31.82 -4.41 -20.97
N HIS A 158 32.70 -4.33 -21.96
CA HIS A 158 32.77 -5.33 -23.00
C HIS A 158 33.11 -6.72 -22.41
N GLU A 159 32.70 -7.78 -23.08
CA GLU A 159 32.96 -9.15 -22.66
C GLU A 159 34.45 -9.43 -22.36
N ASN A 160 35.33 -8.87 -23.18
CA ASN A 160 36.78 -9.00 -23.03
C ASN A 160 37.43 -7.95 -22.12
N GLY A 161 36.64 -7.18 -21.36
CA GLY A 161 37.17 -6.23 -20.38
C GLY A 161 37.86 -6.95 -19.23
N GLU A 162 39.05 -6.45 -18.82
CA GLU A 162 39.87 -7.11 -17.79
C GLU A 162 39.11 -7.36 -16.47
N LEU A 163 38.43 -6.35 -15.95
CA LEU A 163 37.68 -6.47 -14.70
C LEU A 163 36.47 -7.39 -14.85
N ALA A 164 35.76 -7.32 -15.98
CA ALA A 164 34.62 -8.20 -16.26
C ALA A 164 35.08 -9.66 -16.34
N SER A 165 36.21 -9.91 -17.00
CA SER A 165 36.80 -11.24 -17.08
C SER A 165 37.22 -11.78 -15.70
N GLN A 166 37.84 -10.96 -14.84
CA GLN A 166 38.21 -11.34 -13.48
C GLN A 166 36.97 -11.72 -12.64
N VAL A 167 35.90 -10.90 -12.69
CA VAL A 167 34.65 -11.16 -11.95
C VAL A 167 33.99 -12.45 -12.43
N SER A 168 33.93 -12.67 -13.74
CA SER A 168 33.32 -13.89 -14.30
C SER A 168 34.15 -15.12 -13.99
N ASN A 169 35.50 -15.06 -14.09
CA ASN A 169 36.39 -16.17 -13.74
C ASN A 169 36.25 -16.54 -12.25
N GLU A 170 36.15 -15.54 -11.37
CA GLU A 170 35.96 -15.82 -9.94
C GLU A 170 34.59 -16.46 -9.67
N PHE A 171 33.54 -16.01 -10.37
CA PHE A 171 32.24 -16.65 -10.29
C PHE A 171 32.32 -18.14 -10.72
N ASP A 172 32.98 -18.45 -11.83
CA ASP A 172 33.13 -19.83 -12.33
C ASP A 172 33.92 -20.69 -11.36
N ILE A 173 35.00 -20.18 -10.76
CA ILE A 173 35.74 -20.88 -9.71
C ILE A 173 34.83 -21.21 -8.52
N GLN A 174 34.08 -20.23 -8.02
CA GLN A 174 33.16 -20.43 -6.90
C GLN A 174 32.04 -21.42 -7.28
N TRP A 175 31.56 -21.37 -8.53
CA TRP A 175 30.56 -22.28 -9.06
C TRP A 175 30.99 -23.74 -9.00
N GLU A 176 32.21 -24.04 -9.47
CA GLU A 176 32.75 -25.39 -9.45
C GLU A 176 33.00 -25.92 -8.03
N LEU A 177 33.28 -25.02 -7.07
CA LEU A 177 33.48 -25.38 -5.66
C LEU A 177 32.15 -25.55 -4.89
N SER A 178 31.02 -25.28 -5.52
CA SER A 178 29.70 -25.26 -4.86
C SER A 178 28.89 -26.53 -5.17
N THR A 179 28.05 -26.93 -4.21
CA THR A 179 27.17 -28.10 -4.30
C THR A 179 25.82 -27.71 -4.94
N PRO A 180 25.30 -28.48 -5.92
CA PRO A 180 23.97 -28.22 -6.48
C PRO A 180 22.84 -28.24 -5.43
N LEU A 181 21.94 -27.28 -5.49
CA LEU A 181 20.74 -27.27 -4.65
C LEU A 181 19.73 -28.30 -5.17
N THR A 182 19.37 -29.27 -4.32
CA THR A 182 18.39 -30.33 -4.61
C THR A 182 17.35 -30.43 -3.49
N ASN A 183 16.24 -31.13 -3.72
CA ASN A 183 15.27 -31.41 -2.66
C ASN A 183 15.89 -32.21 -1.51
N GLU A 184 16.75 -33.20 -1.83
CA GLU A 184 17.45 -34.02 -0.85
C GLU A 184 18.36 -33.15 0.02
N TRP A 185 19.11 -32.22 -0.60
CA TRP A 185 19.94 -31.27 0.11
C TRP A 185 19.08 -30.39 1.07
N ILE A 186 17.93 -29.88 0.64
CA ILE A 186 17.05 -29.07 1.47
C ILE A 186 16.51 -29.85 2.68
N GLU A 187 16.11 -31.12 2.48
CA GLU A 187 15.60 -31.93 3.60
C GLU A 187 16.74 -32.23 4.61
N SER A 188 17.97 -32.54 4.17
CA SER A 188 19.11 -32.67 5.05
C SER A 188 19.44 -31.37 5.80
N TYR A 189 19.37 -30.22 5.12
CA TYR A 189 19.63 -28.92 5.74
C TYR A 189 18.59 -28.58 6.81
N LYS A 190 17.32 -28.95 6.63
CA LYS A 190 16.27 -28.73 7.62
C LYS A 190 16.57 -29.39 8.98
N GLU A 191 17.20 -30.57 8.97
CA GLU A 191 17.52 -31.27 10.21
C GLU A 191 18.56 -30.53 11.05
N THR A 192 19.46 -29.80 10.38
CA THR A 192 20.56 -29.06 11.03
C THR A 192 20.25 -27.56 11.19
N TYR A 193 19.20 -27.06 10.53
CA TYR A 193 18.86 -25.65 10.53
C TYR A 193 18.37 -25.18 11.89
N VAL A 194 19.10 -24.23 12.47
CA VAL A 194 18.66 -23.51 13.66
C VAL A 194 18.29 -22.09 13.26
N LYS A 195 17.01 -21.73 13.38
CA LYS A 195 16.57 -20.37 13.09
C LYS A 195 17.35 -19.37 13.95
N PRO A 196 18.06 -18.39 13.36
CA PRO A 196 18.80 -17.40 14.14
C PRO A 196 17.86 -16.71 15.12
N VAL A 197 18.19 -16.83 16.40
CA VAL A 197 17.46 -16.09 17.44
C VAL A 197 17.81 -14.62 17.23
N ARG A 198 16.90 -13.85 16.68
CA ARG A 198 17.02 -12.39 16.79
C ARG A 198 17.14 -12.10 18.27
N PRO A 199 18.19 -11.38 18.75
CA PRO A 199 18.26 -11.03 20.16
C PRO A 199 16.91 -10.35 20.45
N ALA A 200 16.12 -11.00 21.31
CA ALA A 200 14.89 -10.41 21.79
C ALA A 200 15.30 -9.04 22.28
N SER A 201 14.85 -7.99 21.62
CA SER A 201 15.06 -6.63 22.14
C SER A 201 14.63 -6.75 23.58
N VAL A 202 15.59 -6.60 24.50
CA VAL A 202 15.39 -6.73 25.93
C VAL A 202 14.01 -6.15 26.23
N GLN A 203 13.08 -7.01 26.62
CA GLN A 203 11.79 -6.57 27.15
C GLN A 203 12.10 -5.92 28.51
N SER A 204 12.82 -4.80 28.46
CA SER A 204 12.62 -3.77 29.47
C SER A 204 11.13 -3.47 29.41
N SER A 205 10.47 -3.37 30.53
CA SER A 205 9.11 -2.87 30.70
C SER A 205 8.93 -1.61 29.82
N LYS A 206 8.65 -1.80 28.53
CA LYS A 206 8.55 -0.69 27.57
C LYS A 206 7.27 0.02 27.92
N THR A 207 7.37 1.10 28.68
CA THR A 207 6.34 2.13 28.65
C THR A 207 6.11 2.46 27.18
N ILE A 208 4.94 2.08 26.63
CA ILE A 208 4.57 2.43 25.26
C ILE A 208 4.60 3.95 25.17
N LYS A 209 5.47 4.47 24.31
CA LYS A 209 5.57 5.90 24.00
C LYS A 209 4.93 6.17 22.64
N PRO A 210 4.34 7.36 22.45
CA PRO A 210 3.86 7.76 21.15
C PRO A 210 4.99 7.69 20.10
N ASN A 211 4.69 7.17 18.93
CA ASN A 211 5.60 7.24 17.80
C ASN A 211 5.63 8.67 17.21
N LYS A 212 6.52 8.93 16.24
CA LYS A 212 6.71 10.27 15.65
C LYS A 212 5.40 10.85 15.08
N MET A 213 4.63 10.04 14.34
CA MET A 213 3.32 10.44 13.80
C MET A 213 2.34 10.80 14.91
N GLN A 214 2.25 9.94 15.95
CA GLN A 214 1.36 10.18 17.07
C GLN A 214 1.75 11.44 17.85
N GLU A 215 3.04 11.74 18.01
CA GLU A 215 3.49 13.00 18.62
C GLU A 215 3.07 14.24 17.80
N GLU A 216 3.17 14.19 16.49
CA GLU A 216 2.72 15.27 15.61
C GLU A 216 1.21 15.48 15.71
N ALA A 217 0.43 14.39 15.66
CA ALA A 217 -1.03 14.43 15.82
C ALA A 217 -1.44 14.97 17.21
N LEU A 218 -0.76 14.55 18.28
CA LEU A 218 -1.02 15.03 19.65
C LEU A 218 -0.71 16.53 19.81
N LYS A 219 0.35 17.03 19.16
CA LYS A 219 0.64 18.48 19.12
C LYS A 219 -0.46 19.24 18.41
N SER A 220 -0.94 18.75 17.27
CA SER A 220 -2.01 19.35 16.50
C SER A 220 -3.33 19.38 17.27
N LEU A 221 -3.72 18.29 17.92
CA LEU A 221 -4.88 18.22 18.80
C LEU A 221 -4.81 19.25 19.93
N LYS A 222 -3.63 19.38 20.55
CA LYS A 222 -3.40 20.40 21.57
C LYS A 222 -3.55 21.81 21.00
N ASN A 223 -2.95 22.11 19.85
CA ASN A 223 -3.04 23.42 19.22
C ASN A 223 -4.48 23.81 18.87
N LEU A 224 -5.31 22.87 18.41
CA LEU A 224 -6.73 23.13 18.16
C LEU A 224 -7.45 23.54 19.45
N ARG A 225 -7.23 22.83 20.54
CA ARG A 225 -7.83 23.17 21.85
C ARG A 225 -7.32 24.49 22.39
N ASP A 226 -6.02 24.78 22.25
CA ASP A 226 -5.43 26.07 22.65
C ASP A 226 -6.02 27.26 21.86
N ASN A 227 -6.55 26.99 20.65
CA ASN A 227 -7.30 27.93 19.81
C ASN A 227 -8.84 27.86 20.03
N ASN A 228 -9.29 27.35 21.16
CA ASN A 228 -10.70 27.23 21.54
C ASN A 228 -11.58 26.42 20.58
N LYS A 229 -10.97 25.42 19.90
CA LYS A 229 -11.74 24.45 19.12
C LYS A 229 -12.17 23.30 20.00
N ASP A 230 -13.44 22.96 19.97
CA ASP A 230 -14.08 21.90 20.76
C ASP A 230 -14.30 20.60 19.97
N LYS A 231 -13.98 20.60 18.69
CA LYS A 231 -14.11 19.45 17.80
C LYS A 231 -12.86 19.25 16.93
N ALA A 232 -12.53 18.02 16.63
CA ALA A 232 -11.45 17.68 15.71
C ALA A 232 -11.70 16.36 14.99
N LEU A 233 -11.23 16.27 13.73
CA LEU A 233 -11.21 15.07 12.92
C LEU A 233 -9.77 14.59 12.78
N LEU A 234 -9.53 13.29 13.07
CA LEU A 234 -8.28 12.59 12.84
C LEU A 234 -8.45 11.61 11.69
N ILE A 235 -7.74 11.85 10.58
CA ILE A 235 -7.73 10.97 9.42
C ILE A 235 -6.46 10.13 9.46
N SER A 236 -6.61 8.81 9.60
CA SER A 236 -5.44 7.95 9.75
C SER A 236 -5.70 6.56 9.18
N ALA A 237 -4.81 6.10 8.29
CA ALA A 237 -4.89 4.78 7.67
C ALA A 237 -5.10 3.65 8.70
N THR A 238 -5.70 2.55 8.26
CA THR A 238 -5.86 1.35 9.11
C THR A 238 -4.49 0.82 9.54
N GLY A 239 -4.37 0.35 10.78
CA GLY A 239 -3.12 -0.23 11.30
C GLY A 239 -2.12 0.77 11.89
N THR A 240 -2.35 2.08 11.79
CA THR A 240 -1.42 3.12 12.30
C THR A 240 -1.48 3.37 13.79
N GLY A 241 -2.39 2.71 14.52
CA GLY A 241 -2.52 2.83 15.98
C GLY A 241 -3.41 3.99 16.44
N LYS A 242 -4.51 4.30 15.73
CA LYS A 242 -5.52 5.32 16.09
C LYS A 242 -6.00 5.20 17.53
N THR A 243 -6.31 4.00 17.98
CA THR A 243 -6.81 3.74 19.36
C THR A 243 -5.78 4.12 20.41
N PHE A 244 -4.49 3.78 20.21
CA PHE A 244 -3.42 4.22 21.11
C PHE A 244 -3.20 5.73 21.07
N LEU A 245 -3.28 6.34 19.87
CA LEU A 245 -3.20 7.80 19.74
C LEU A 245 -4.30 8.50 20.55
N SER A 246 -5.54 8.06 20.43
CA SER A 246 -6.65 8.61 21.21
C SER A 246 -6.48 8.40 22.71
N ALA A 247 -5.95 7.25 23.14
CA ALA A 247 -5.66 7.00 24.54
C ALA A 247 -4.52 7.89 25.08
N PHE A 248 -3.48 8.17 24.27
CA PHE A 248 -2.44 9.15 24.63
C PHE A 248 -3.01 10.57 24.76
N ASP A 249 -3.92 10.96 23.84
CA ASP A 249 -4.54 12.27 23.92
C ASP A 249 -5.42 12.40 25.17
N VAL A 250 -6.25 11.40 25.45
CA VAL A 250 -7.06 11.34 26.70
C VAL A 250 -6.18 11.39 27.96
N LYS A 251 -5.04 10.69 27.97
CA LYS A 251 -4.07 10.75 29.06
C LYS A 251 -3.50 12.16 29.27
N ARG A 252 -3.33 12.94 28.20
CA ARG A 252 -2.88 14.34 28.25
C ARG A 252 -4.01 15.31 28.64
N PHE A 253 -5.21 15.09 28.11
CA PHE A 253 -6.39 15.93 28.36
C PHE A 253 -6.93 15.74 29.78
N LYS A 254 -6.89 14.51 30.32
CA LYS A 254 -7.36 14.11 31.67
C LYS A 254 -8.84 14.43 31.89
N PRO A 255 -9.76 13.93 31.05
CA PRO A 255 -11.19 14.11 31.28
C PRO A 255 -11.62 13.41 32.57
N LYS A 256 -12.64 13.92 33.25
CA LYS A 256 -13.29 13.21 34.35
C LYS A 256 -14.08 12.02 33.83
N ARG A 257 -14.85 12.23 32.76
CA ARG A 257 -15.63 11.17 32.13
C ARG A 257 -15.40 11.15 30.60
N LEU A 258 -15.29 9.96 30.04
CA LEU A 258 -15.08 9.70 28.62
C LEU A 258 -16.18 8.79 28.07
N LEU A 259 -16.68 9.10 26.88
CA LEU A 259 -17.48 8.19 26.05
C LEU A 259 -16.71 7.84 24.78
N PHE A 260 -16.43 6.54 24.58
CA PHE A 260 -15.80 6.00 23.36
C PHE A 260 -16.84 5.22 22.57
N VAL A 261 -17.19 5.70 21.36
CA VAL A 261 -18.24 5.13 20.51
C VAL A 261 -17.65 4.39 19.33
N VAL A 262 -18.06 3.16 19.15
CA VAL A 262 -17.69 2.31 18.01
C VAL A 262 -18.91 1.62 17.40
N HIS A 263 -18.75 0.99 16.26
CA HIS A 263 -19.86 0.28 15.63
C HIS A 263 -20.01 -1.20 16.07
N ARG A 264 -18.98 -1.81 16.71
CA ARG A 264 -19.01 -3.22 17.17
C ARG A 264 -18.46 -3.38 18.58
N ARG A 265 -19.05 -4.35 19.31
CA ARG A 265 -18.68 -4.64 20.71
C ARG A 265 -17.24 -5.10 20.85
N ASN A 266 -16.76 -5.99 19.99
CA ASN A 266 -15.38 -6.48 20.04
C ASN A 266 -14.35 -5.34 19.87
N ILE A 267 -14.65 -4.31 19.08
CA ILE A 267 -13.83 -3.10 18.94
C ILE A 267 -13.85 -2.27 20.24
N ALA A 268 -15.02 -2.13 20.88
CA ALA A 268 -15.14 -1.46 22.16
C ALA A 268 -14.29 -2.14 23.23
N GLU A 269 -14.33 -3.46 23.31
CA GLU A 269 -13.54 -4.26 24.26
C GLU A 269 -12.02 -4.15 23.98
N ALA A 270 -11.62 -4.16 22.70
CA ALA A 270 -10.22 -3.96 22.30
C ALA A 270 -9.72 -2.55 22.63
N ALA A 271 -10.55 -1.53 22.41
CA ALA A 271 -10.25 -0.14 22.79
C ALA A 271 -10.11 -0.02 24.32
N LEU A 272 -11.03 -0.59 25.09
CA LEU A 272 -10.96 -0.61 26.54
C LEU A 272 -9.64 -1.22 27.02
N ARG A 273 -9.22 -2.37 26.49
CA ARG A 273 -7.93 -3.00 26.85
C ARG A 273 -6.74 -2.07 26.55
N SER A 274 -6.75 -1.39 25.40
CA SER A 274 -5.68 -0.44 25.03
C SER A 274 -5.62 0.77 25.97
N PHE A 275 -6.78 1.30 26.35
CA PHE A 275 -6.89 2.40 27.30
C PHE A 275 -6.46 1.98 28.69
N LYS A 276 -6.90 0.79 29.17
CA LYS A 276 -6.53 0.26 30.48
C LYS A 276 -5.03 0.05 30.61
N TYR A 277 -4.36 -0.34 29.52
CA TYR A 277 -2.91 -0.46 29.49
C TYR A 277 -2.19 0.88 29.71
N LEU A 278 -2.67 1.97 29.08
CA LEU A 278 -2.03 3.29 29.17
C LEU A 278 -2.49 4.12 30.38
N ILE A 279 -3.72 3.89 30.87
CA ILE A 279 -4.38 4.65 31.94
C ILE A 279 -4.99 3.66 32.95
N PRO A 280 -4.15 2.90 33.69
CA PRO A 280 -4.63 1.79 34.51
C PRO A 280 -5.47 2.22 35.73
N ASN A 281 -5.35 3.47 36.18
CA ASN A 281 -5.94 3.96 37.43
C ASN A 281 -7.34 4.59 37.27
N VAL A 282 -8.01 4.36 36.15
CA VAL A 282 -9.35 4.89 35.85
C VAL A 282 -10.32 3.72 35.73
N SER A 283 -11.55 3.90 36.23
CA SER A 283 -12.61 2.91 36.06
C SER A 283 -13.11 2.90 34.61
N MET A 284 -13.22 1.69 34.01
CA MET A 284 -13.58 1.54 32.61
C MET A 284 -14.64 0.45 32.46
N GLY A 285 -15.71 0.73 31.73
CA GLY A 285 -16.84 -0.17 31.54
C GLY A 285 -17.35 -0.25 30.12
N ILE A 286 -18.03 -1.36 29.81
CA ILE A 286 -18.71 -1.62 28.53
C ILE A 286 -20.18 -1.25 28.63
N PHE A 287 -20.67 -0.48 27.65
CA PHE A 287 -22.08 -0.13 27.51
C PHE A 287 -22.61 -0.60 26.14
N SER A 288 -22.87 -1.92 26.04
CA SER A 288 -23.29 -2.53 24.78
C SER A 288 -24.07 -3.83 24.99
N GLY A 289 -25.08 -4.09 24.17
CA GLY A 289 -25.90 -5.28 24.25
C GLY A 289 -26.56 -5.44 25.61
N ASN A 290 -26.33 -6.55 26.30
CA ASN A 290 -26.85 -6.85 27.64
C ASN A 290 -26.00 -6.24 28.78
N THR A 291 -24.82 -5.71 28.48
CA THR A 291 -23.92 -5.10 29.48
C THR A 291 -24.15 -3.59 29.49
N LYS A 292 -24.51 -3.02 30.67
CA LYS A 292 -24.85 -1.61 30.84
C LYS A 292 -24.13 -1.01 32.05
N GLU A 293 -22.81 -0.86 31.96
CA GLU A 293 -22.00 -0.30 33.03
C GLU A 293 -22.01 1.24 32.93
N THR A 294 -22.85 1.90 33.72
CA THR A 294 -23.05 3.36 33.73
C THR A 294 -22.13 4.13 34.67
N ASP A 295 -21.62 3.44 35.73
CA ASP A 295 -20.91 4.08 36.83
C ASP A 295 -19.41 4.26 36.60
N SER A 296 -18.90 3.71 35.48
CA SER A 296 -17.49 3.86 35.13
C SER A 296 -17.17 5.26 34.63
N ASP A 297 -15.97 5.75 34.93
CA ASP A 297 -15.49 7.04 34.42
C ASP A 297 -15.31 7.03 32.90
N PHE A 298 -14.79 5.95 32.34
CA PHE A 298 -14.63 5.79 30.92
C PHE A 298 -15.57 4.69 30.40
N ILE A 299 -16.48 5.06 29.53
CA ILE A 299 -17.51 4.19 28.96
C ILE A 299 -17.21 3.91 27.50
N PHE A 300 -17.12 2.63 27.15
CA PHE A 300 -16.94 2.14 25.79
C PHE A 300 -18.26 1.57 25.29
N SER A 301 -18.85 2.20 24.30
CA SER A 301 -20.19 1.87 23.81
C SER A 301 -20.23 1.57 22.34
N THR A 302 -21.23 0.77 21.94
CA THR A 302 -21.60 0.64 20.53
C THR A 302 -22.64 1.71 20.14
N ILE A 303 -22.53 2.21 18.91
CA ILE A 303 -23.48 3.18 18.36
C ILE A 303 -24.93 2.66 18.45
N GLN A 304 -25.15 1.38 18.13
CA GLN A 304 -26.47 0.73 18.16
C GLN A 304 -27.12 0.73 19.57
N THR A 305 -26.32 0.90 20.59
CA THR A 305 -26.81 1.00 21.96
C THR A 305 -27.02 2.47 22.37
N ILE A 306 -25.94 3.28 22.32
CA ILE A 306 -25.96 4.63 22.91
C ILE A 306 -26.85 5.63 22.15
N HIS A 307 -27.14 5.40 20.83
CA HIS A 307 -27.98 6.30 20.04
C HIS A 307 -29.47 6.21 20.47
N LYS A 308 -29.89 5.08 21.06
CA LYS A 308 -31.29 4.89 21.47
C LYS A 308 -31.62 5.86 22.60
N LYS A 309 -32.75 6.55 22.46
CA LYS A 309 -33.21 7.56 23.40
C LYS A 309 -33.22 7.07 24.83
N GLU A 310 -33.77 5.86 25.07
CA GLU A 310 -33.84 5.21 26.40
C GLU A 310 -32.47 5.05 27.08
N TYR A 311 -31.40 4.81 26.30
CA TYR A 311 -30.05 4.58 26.83
C TYR A 311 -29.21 5.84 26.93
N ARG A 312 -29.32 6.76 25.97
CA ARG A 312 -28.56 8.01 26.04
C ARG A 312 -29.10 8.95 27.13
N GLU A 313 -30.43 8.93 27.40
CA GLU A 313 -31.07 9.70 28.48
C GLU A 313 -30.78 9.16 29.89
N MET A 314 -30.07 8.01 30.03
CA MET A 314 -29.48 7.58 31.30
C MET A 314 -28.29 8.46 31.71
N PHE A 315 -27.80 9.31 30.82
CA PHE A 315 -26.70 10.23 31.05
C PHE A 315 -27.16 11.67 30.84
N GLU A 316 -26.69 12.57 31.72
CA GLU A 316 -26.90 14.02 31.51
C GLU A 316 -26.20 14.47 30.22
N ARG A 317 -26.65 15.57 29.63
CA ARG A 317 -26.12 16.12 28.38
C ARG A 317 -24.62 16.48 28.44
N ASP A 318 -24.15 16.89 29.60
CA ASP A 318 -22.78 17.28 29.93
C ASP A 318 -22.03 16.18 30.71
N ALA A 319 -22.57 14.95 30.75
CA ALA A 319 -21.98 13.83 31.50
C ALA A 319 -20.55 13.47 31.07
N PHE A 320 -20.17 13.75 29.83
CA PHE A 320 -18.87 13.39 29.28
C PHE A 320 -18.07 14.64 28.91
N ASP A 321 -16.87 14.77 29.48
CA ASP A 321 -15.94 15.85 29.11
C ASP A 321 -15.34 15.62 27.71
N TYR A 322 -15.18 14.36 27.33
CA TYR A 322 -14.53 13.95 26.09
C TYR A 322 -15.34 12.84 25.43
N ILE A 323 -15.65 13.01 24.17
CA ILE A 323 -16.31 11.99 23.34
C ILE A 323 -15.39 11.63 22.16
N ILE A 324 -15.18 10.33 21.95
CA ILE A 324 -14.46 9.81 20.81
C ILE A 324 -15.42 8.98 19.96
N ILE A 325 -15.47 9.25 18.65
CA ILE A 325 -16.22 8.46 17.68
C ILE A 325 -15.23 7.84 16.72
N ASP A 326 -15.09 6.51 16.78
CA ASP A 326 -14.25 5.76 15.84
C ASP A 326 -15.06 5.34 14.60
N GLU A 327 -14.39 5.23 13.48
CA GLU A 327 -14.96 4.98 12.13
C GLU A 327 -16.10 5.98 11.79
N VAL A 328 -15.82 7.26 12.04
CA VAL A 328 -16.79 8.36 11.89
C VAL A 328 -17.28 8.56 10.46
N HIS A 329 -16.65 7.95 9.45
CA HIS A 329 -17.18 7.92 8.08
C HIS A 329 -18.59 7.30 7.99
N ARG A 330 -19.05 6.60 9.01
CA ARG A 330 -20.44 6.12 9.14
C ARG A 330 -21.40 7.13 9.75
N ALA A 331 -20.91 8.30 10.13
CA ALA A 331 -21.66 9.29 10.90
C ALA A 331 -22.81 9.99 10.12
N GLY A 332 -22.93 9.78 8.82
CA GLY A 332 -24.11 10.19 8.05
C GLY A 332 -25.42 9.52 8.46
N ALA A 333 -25.34 8.40 9.20
CA ALA A 333 -26.52 7.78 9.79
C ALA A 333 -27.06 8.65 10.94
N GLN A 334 -28.39 8.79 11.03
CA GLN A 334 -29.10 9.54 12.08
C GLN A 334 -28.60 9.19 13.49
N SER A 335 -28.21 7.92 13.71
CA SER A 335 -27.74 7.44 15.01
C SER A 335 -26.49 8.17 15.54
N TYR A 336 -25.59 8.62 14.68
CA TYR A 336 -24.41 9.39 15.11
C TYR A 336 -24.76 10.86 15.37
N GLN A 337 -25.63 11.45 14.55
CA GLN A 337 -26.13 12.80 14.75
C GLN A 337 -26.87 12.90 16.08
N ASP A 338 -27.70 11.91 16.41
CA ASP A 338 -28.40 11.83 17.70
C ASP A 338 -27.48 11.94 18.91
N ILE A 339 -26.26 11.41 18.83
CA ILE A 339 -25.26 11.50 19.89
C ILE A 339 -24.64 12.88 19.95
N VAL A 340 -24.23 13.42 18.81
CA VAL A 340 -23.57 14.74 18.72
C VAL A 340 -24.52 15.86 19.12
N ASP A 341 -25.81 15.74 18.78
CA ASP A 341 -26.85 16.74 19.14
C ASP A 341 -27.24 16.65 20.61
N TYR A 342 -27.17 15.43 21.20
CA TYR A 342 -27.59 15.25 22.59
C TYR A 342 -26.51 15.66 23.57
N PHE A 343 -25.29 15.15 23.43
CA PHE A 343 -24.19 15.39 24.37
C PHE A 343 -23.46 16.69 24.06
N LYS A 344 -22.99 17.35 25.12
CA LYS A 344 -22.23 18.60 25.05
C LYS A 344 -20.84 18.40 25.67
N PRO A 345 -19.93 17.64 25.04
CA PRO A 345 -18.60 17.43 25.59
C PRO A 345 -17.76 18.70 25.51
N LYS A 346 -16.70 18.79 26.32
CA LYS A 346 -15.67 19.82 26.18
C LYS A 346 -14.81 19.61 24.94
N PHE A 347 -14.70 18.37 24.49
CA PHE A 347 -14.02 18.03 23.24
C PHE A 347 -14.60 16.79 22.57
N LEU A 348 -14.85 16.90 21.27
CA LEU A 348 -15.32 15.81 20.41
C LEU A 348 -14.23 15.44 19.40
N LEU A 349 -13.76 14.18 19.43
CA LEU A 349 -12.79 13.64 18.48
C LEU A 349 -13.45 12.62 17.56
N GLY A 350 -13.45 12.90 16.26
CA GLY A 350 -13.77 11.90 15.24
C GLY A 350 -12.51 11.24 14.70
N MET A 351 -12.56 9.93 14.48
CA MET A 351 -11.47 9.18 13.86
C MET A 351 -11.98 8.40 12.65
N SER A 352 -11.25 8.46 11.53
CA SER A 352 -11.57 7.69 10.33
C SER A 352 -10.30 7.38 9.54
N ALA A 353 -10.31 6.29 8.79
CA ALA A 353 -9.28 6.03 7.78
C ALA A 353 -9.62 6.69 6.43
N THR A 354 -10.91 6.83 6.12
CA THR A 354 -11.45 7.30 4.85
C THR A 354 -12.66 8.17 5.13
N PRO A 355 -12.49 9.50 5.28
CA PRO A 355 -13.61 10.41 5.52
C PRO A 355 -14.46 10.65 4.27
N GLU A 356 -13.94 10.34 3.08
CA GLU A 356 -14.64 10.50 1.82
C GLU A 356 -15.82 9.50 1.73
N ARG A 357 -16.99 10.01 1.39
CA ARG A 357 -18.25 9.24 1.30
C ARG A 357 -18.88 9.35 -0.09
N SER A 358 -19.74 8.38 -0.39
CA SER A 358 -20.52 8.33 -1.62
C SER A 358 -21.98 8.82 -1.44
N ASP A 359 -22.42 9.12 -0.19
CA ASP A 359 -23.81 9.41 0.17
C ASP A 359 -24.08 10.88 0.50
N ASP A 360 -23.25 11.79 0.01
CA ASP A 360 -23.40 13.24 0.13
C ASP A 360 -23.38 13.84 1.56
N PHE A 361 -23.05 13.05 2.59
CA PHE A 361 -22.90 13.58 3.94
C PHE A 361 -21.50 14.16 4.17
N ASP A 362 -21.43 15.45 4.58
CA ASP A 362 -20.16 16.12 4.87
C ASP A 362 -19.70 15.85 6.32
N ILE A 363 -18.76 14.94 6.45
CA ILE A 363 -18.14 14.63 7.76
C ILE A 363 -17.29 15.80 8.25
N TYR A 364 -16.65 16.54 7.37
CA TYR A 364 -15.78 17.64 7.76
C TYR A 364 -16.58 18.76 8.42
N GLU A 365 -17.81 19.04 7.94
CA GLU A 365 -18.73 20.01 8.56
C GLU A 365 -19.09 19.61 10.00
N MET A 366 -19.33 18.33 10.27
CA MET A 366 -19.60 17.81 11.63
C MET A 366 -18.51 18.20 12.63
N PHE A 367 -17.26 18.31 12.17
CA PHE A 367 -16.09 18.69 12.98
C PHE A 367 -15.59 20.11 12.70
N ASP A 368 -16.47 21.00 12.18
CA ASP A 368 -16.19 22.39 11.85
C ASP A 368 -14.92 22.54 10.98
N HIS A 369 -14.66 21.57 10.09
CA HIS A 369 -13.48 21.44 9.22
C HIS A 369 -12.13 21.46 9.98
N ASN A 370 -12.13 21.13 11.27
CA ASN A 370 -10.92 21.06 12.09
C ASN A 370 -10.22 19.71 11.93
N ILE A 371 -9.36 19.58 10.94
CA ILE A 371 -8.54 18.39 10.75
C ILE A 371 -7.31 18.49 11.66
N ALA A 372 -7.26 17.64 12.70
CA ALA A 372 -6.11 17.61 13.62
C ALA A 372 -4.86 17.03 12.94
N TYR A 373 -5.03 15.94 12.23
CA TYR A 373 -3.93 15.27 11.52
C TYR A 373 -4.49 14.37 10.42
N GLU A 374 -3.73 14.25 9.34
CA GLU A 374 -4.07 13.37 8.23
C GLU A 374 -2.84 12.54 7.84
N ILE A 375 -2.97 11.21 7.86
CA ILE A 375 -1.98 10.27 7.37
C ILE A 375 -2.63 9.18 6.53
N ARG A 376 -2.28 9.13 5.26
CA ARG A 376 -2.76 8.15 4.28
C ARG A 376 -1.81 6.95 4.21
N LEU A 377 -2.19 5.94 3.42
CA LEU A 377 -1.44 4.68 3.28
C LEU A 377 0.05 4.93 2.97
N ILE A 378 0.36 5.71 1.96
CA ILE A 378 1.73 6.00 1.53
C ILE A 378 2.57 6.63 2.65
N GLN A 379 2.03 7.66 3.31
CA GLN A 379 2.71 8.30 4.44
C GLN A 379 2.88 7.35 5.64
N ALA A 380 1.87 6.49 5.90
CA ALA A 380 1.98 5.49 6.96
C ALA A 380 3.10 4.47 6.68
N MET A 381 3.37 4.17 5.42
CA MET A 381 4.50 3.34 4.99
C MET A 381 5.83 4.08 5.16
N GLU A 382 5.92 5.38 4.79
CA GLU A 382 7.10 6.22 5.02
C GLU A 382 7.53 6.27 6.49
N TYR A 383 6.54 6.35 7.40
CA TYR A 383 6.79 6.31 8.84
C TYR A 383 7.02 4.89 9.38
N ASN A 384 7.06 3.87 8.51
CA ASN A 384 7.21 2.46 8.90
C ASN A 384 6.18 2.03 9.97
N LEU A 385 4.93 2.46 9.83
CA LEU A 385 3.85 2.13 10.76
C LEU A 385 3.15 0.83 10.40
N LEU A 386 3.22 0.42 9.13
CA LEU A 386 2.56 -0.75 8.57
C LEU A 386 3.54 -1.90 8.34
N CYS A 387 3.01 -3.11 8.24
CA CYS A 387 3.74 -4.26 7.76
C CYS A 387 4.09 -4.05 6.28
N PRO A 388 5.32 -4.29 5.84
CA PRO A 388 5.66 -4.28 4.43
C PRO A 388 4.77 -5.21 3.62
N PHE A 389 4.55 -4.91 2.36
CA PHE A 389 3.80 -5.79 1.46
C PHE A 389 4.45 -5.91 0.08
N HIS A 390 4.24 -7.04 -0.55
CA HIS A 390 4.57 -7.26 -1.95
C HIS A 390 3.27 -7.44 -2.72
N TYR A 391 2.95 -6.46 -3.56
CA TYR A 391 1.77 -6.49 -4.42
C TYR A 391 2.16 -7.01 -5.81
N TYR A 392 1.43 -8.03 -6.25
CA TYR A 392 1.55 -8.65 -7.55
C TYR A 392 0.22 -8.52 -8.30
N GLY A 393 0.18 -7.62 -9.29
CA GLY A 393 -0.92 -7.54 -10.23
C GLY A 393 -0.66 -8.54 -11.35
N ILE A 394 -1.44 -9.59 -11.41
CA ILE A 394 -1.26 -10.68 -12.35
C ILE A 394 -2.48 -10.86 -13.26
N THR A 395 -2.23 -11.33 -14.46
CA THR A 395 -3.28 -11.59 -15.43
C THR A 395 -4.18 -12.73 -14.95
N ASP A 396 -5.50 -12.50 -14.91
CA ASP A 396 -6.46 -13.61 -14.75
C ASP A 396 -6.49 -14.45 -16.03
N MET A 397 -6.80 -15.75 -15.91
CA MET A 397 -6.69 -16.68 -17.01
C MET A 397 -7.74 -16.42 -18.13
N THR A 398 -7.44 -16.88 -19.33
CA THR A 398 -8.39 -16.97 -20.43
C THR A 398 -8.94 -18.39 -20.50
N ILE A 399 -10.26 -18.55 -20.53
CA ILE A 399 -10.94 -19.84 -20.58
C ILE A 399 -11.67 -19.95 -21.91
N ASP A 400 -11.34 -20.96 -22.71
CA ASP A 400 -11.91 -21.20 -24.05
C ASP A 400 -11.85 -19.96 -24.98
N GLY A 401 -10.76 -19.16 -24.86
CA GLY A 401 -10.60 -17.93 -25.62
C GLY A 401 -11.37 -16.73 -25.06
N ILE A 402 -12.07 -16.87 -23.93
CA ILE A 402 -12.83 -15.81 -23.26
C ILE A 402 -11.96 -15.24 -22.12
N GLU A 403 -11.63 -13.96 -22.20
CA GLU A 403 -11.00 -13.23 -21.10
C GLU A 403 -12.01 -12.93 -19.99
N ILE A 404 -11.55 -12.98 -18.74
CA ILE A 404 -12.38 -12.56 -17.61
C ILE A 404 -12.50 -11.03 -17.62
N ASP A 405 -13.75 -10.56 -17.59
CA ASP A 405 -14.13 -9.15 -17.63
C ASP A 405 -15.25 -8.82 -16.62
N ASP A 406 -15.76 -7.57 -16.69
CA ASP A 406 -16.83 -7.08 -15.81
C ASP A 406 -18.18 -7.84 -16.00
N LYS A 407 -18.33 -8.62 -17.07
CA LYS A 407 -19.56 -9.35 -17.44
C LYS A 407 -19.44 -10.87 -17.36
N SER A 408 -18.29 -11.36 -16.90
CA SER A 408 -18.00 -12.79 -16.86
C SER A 408 -19.05 -13.57 -16.04
N GLU A 409 -19.49 -14.69 -16.60
CA GLU A 409 -20.53 -15.54 -16.01
C GLU A 409 -19.99 -16.38 -14.85
N PHE A 410 -20.91 -16.79 -13.97
CA PHE A 410 -20.61 -17.62 -12.80
C PHE A 410 -19.82 -18.89 -13.13
N ASN A 411 -20.20 -19.61 -14.20
CA ASN A 411 -19.52 -20.85 -14.58
C ASN A 411 -18.06 -20.64 -14.99
N ILE A 412 -17.73 -19.50 -15.57
CA ILE A 412 -16.36 -19.11 -15.91
C ILE A 412 -15.59 -18.80 -14.62
N LEU A 413 -16.17 -17.99 -13.74
CA LEU A 413 -15.54 -17.55 -12.49
C LEU A 413 -15.28 -18.71 -11.50
N THR A 414 -16.07 -19.79 -11.59
CA THR A 414 -15.98 -20.96 -10.70
C THR A 414 -15.54 -22.25 -11.41
N SER A 415 -14.93 -22.12 -12.59
CA SER A 415 -14.43 -23.28 -13.33
C SER A 415 -13.27 -23.96 -12.59
N GLU A 416 -13.19 -25.28 -12.72
CA GLU A 416 -12.12 -26.09 -12.12
C GLU A 416 -10.73 -25.60 -12.57
N LEU A 417 -10.60 -25.27 -13.86
CA LEU A 417 -9.35 -24.73 -14.43
C LEU A 417 -8.92 -23.43 -13.77
N ARG A 418 -9.87 -22.49 -13.52
CA ARG A 418 -9.56 -21.24 -12.84
C ARG A 418 -9.17 -21.47 -11.39
N VAL A 419 -9.84 -22.38 -10.70
CA VAL A 419 -9.49 -22.73 -9.31
C VAL A 419 -8.07 -23.29 -9.24
N ASP A 420 -7.71 -24.20 -10.13
CA ASP A 420 -6.36 -24.77 -10.19
C ASP A 420 -5.31 -23.70 -10.49
N TYR A 421 -5.61 -22.77 -11.40
CA TYR A 421 -4.76 -21.64 -11.71
C TYR A 421 -4.58 -20.69 -10.50
N ILE A 422 -5.66 -20.36 -9.79
CA ILE A 422 -5.59 -19.55 -8.58
C ILE A 422 -4.70 -20.23 -7.53
N ILE A 423 -4.87 -21.53 -7.32
CA ILE A 423 -4.08 -22.31 -6.36
C ILE A 423 -2.62 -22.36 -6.79
N GLU A 424 -2.33 -22.56 -8.07
CA GLU A 424 -0.96 -22.49 -8.61
C GLU A 424 -0.32 -21.14 -8.26
N LYS A 425 -0.99 -20.03 -8.55
CA LYS A 425 -0.47 -18.68 -8.30
C LYS A 425 -0.32 -18.37 -6.80
N ILE A 426 -1.26 -18.77 -5.96
CA ILE A 426 -1.14 -18.66 -4.50
C ILE A 426 0.15 -19.33 -3.99
N ASN A 427 0.43 -20.54 -4.48
CA ASN A 427 1.62 -21.29 -4.09
C ASN A 427 2.90 -20.71 -4.71
N GLU A 428 2.83 -20.24 -5.95
CA GLU A 428 3.97 -19.64 -6.66
C GLU A 428 4.42 -18.34 -5.99
N TYR A 429 3.49 -17.42 -5.63
CA TYR A 429 3.82 -16.18 -4.94
C TYR A 429 4.10 -16.39 -3.45
N GLY A 430 3.49 -17.39 -2.82
CA GLY A 430 3.75 -17.78 -1.45
C GLY A 430 3.26 -16.79 -0.40
N TYR A 431 3.81 -16.88 0.80
CA TYR A 431 3.43 -16.07 1.96
C TYR A 431 4.60 -15.97 2.94
N SER A 432 4.59 -14.97 3.83
CA SER A 432 5.55 -14.82 4.92
C SER A 432 5.08 -15.57 6.17
N GLY A 433 6.02 -16.17 6.92
CA GLY A 433 5.74 -16.91 8.14
C GLY A 433 5.56 -18.41 7.92
N ASP A 434 5.13 -19.13 8.97
CA ASP A 434 5.18 -20.58 9.02
C ASP A 434 3.97 -21.26 8.38
N ARG A 435 2.80 -20.59 8.36
CA ARG A 435 1.57 -21.08 7.71
C ARG A 435 0.80 -19.94 7.04
N ILE A 436 -0.14 -20.32 6.19
CA ILE A 436 -1.05 -19.38 5.53
C ILE A 436 -2.10 -18.87 6.53
N HIS A 437 -2.32 -17.56 6.51
CA HIS A 437 -3.45 -16.88 7.11
C HIS A 437 -4.03 -15.95 6.03
N GLY A 438 -4.87 -16.50 5.15
CA GLY A 438 -5.26 -15.86 3.90
C GLY A 438 -6.66 -15.25 3.91
N LEU A 439 -6.82 -14.15 3.16
CA LEU A 439 -8.13 -13.59 2.80
C LEU A 439 -8.29 -13.62 1.29
N ILE A 440 -9.44 -14.09 0.80
CA ILE A 440 -9.79 -14.09 -0.62
C ILE A 440 -11.05 -13.26 -0.83
N PHE A 441 -10.92 -12.17 -1.59
CA PHE A 441 -12.02 -11.27 -1.92
C PHE A 441 -12.64 -11.65 -3.26
N CYS A 442 -13.93 -12.03 -3.25
CA CYS A 442 -14.71 -12.39 -4.42
C CYS A 442 -15.66 -11.26 -4.84
N SER A 443 -16.13 -11.31 -6.09
CA SER A 443 -17.09 -10.34 -6.62
C SER A 443 -18.54 -10.63 -6.23
N ARG A 444 -18.88 -11.91 -6.03
CA ARG A 444 -20.28 -12.37 -5.84
C ARG A 444 -20.37 -13.39 -4.70
N LYS A 445 -21.54 -13.46 -4.06
CA LYS A 445 -21.80 -14.41 -2.96
C LYS A 445 -21.74 -15.87 -3.42
N ASP A 446 -22.39 -16.18 -4.53
CA ASP A 446 -22.41 -17.52 -5.13
C ASP A 446 -21.00 -17.99 -5.53
N GLU A 447 -20.19 -17.10 -6.14
CA GLU A 447 -18.78 -17.36 -6.43
C GLU A 447 -17.98 -17.66 -5.16
N CYS A 448 -18.13 -16.84 -4.13
CA CYS A 448 -17.46 -16.97 -2.84
C CYS A 448 -17.69 -18.35 -2.19
N GLU A 449 -18.96 -18.78 -2.14
CA GLU A 449 -19.34 -20.07 -1.57
C GLU A 449 -18.80 -21.25 -2.40
N LYS A 450 -18.93 -21.18 -3.73
CA LYS A 450 -18.48 -22.24 -4.62
C LYS A 450 -16.97 -22.40 -4.62
N LEU A 451 -16.22 -21.29 -4.69
CA LEU A 451 -14.75 -21.32 -4.63
C LEU A 451 -14.23 -21.88 -3.30
N SER A 452 -14.85 -21.51 -2.17
CA SER A 452 -14.50 -22.09 -0.87
C SER A 452 -14.70 -23.62 -0.86
N GLN A 453 -15.82 -24.13 -1.40
CA GLN A 453 -16.04 -25.57 -1.52
C GLN A 453 -14.97 -26.25 -2.39
N LEU A 454 -14.64 -25.67 -3.54
CA LEU A 454 -13.64 -26.23 -4.47
C LEU A 454 -12.22 -26.24 -3.88
N PHE A 455 -11.88 -25.24 -3.06
CA PHE A 455 -10.61 -25.21 -2.31
C PHE A 455 -10.58 -26.29 -1.23
N ASN A 456 -11.70 -26.49 -0.49
CA ASN A 456 -11.79 -27.57 0.49
C ASN A 456 -11.63 -28.96 -0.15
N MET A 457 -12.18 -29.17 -1.36
CA MET A 457 -11.98 -30.41 -2.11
C MET A 457 -10.51 -30.65 -2.51
N ARG A 458 -9.69 -29.59 -2.57
CA ARG A 458 -8.25 -29.64 -2.87
C ARG A 458 -7.36 -29.65 -1.63
N GLY A 459 -7.98 -29.85 -0.45
CA GLY A 459 -7.26 -30.03 0.82
C GLY A 459 -6.98 -28.76 1.61
N TYR A 460 -7.42 -27.59 1.14
CA TYR A 460 -7.38 -26.35 1.94
C TYR A 460 -8.51 -26.33 2.96
N LYS A 461 -8.32 -25.66 4.08
CA LYS A 461 -9.34 -25.44 5.11
C LYS A 461 -9.90 -24.05 4.97
N THR A 462 -11.10 -23.93 4.41
CA THR A 462 -11.67 -22.64 4.06
C THR A 462 -13.12 -22.49 4.48
N ILE A 463 -13.58 -21.26 4.65
CA ILE A 463 -14.96 -20.88 4.88
C ILE A 463 -15.32 -19.67 4.03
N ALA A 464 -16.56 -19.65 3.51
CA ALA A 464 -17.14 -18.49 2.84
C ALA A 464 -17.96 -17.67 3.85
N LEU A 465 -17.68 -16.37 3.94
CA LEU A 465 -18.43 -15.43 4.75
C LEU A 465 -19.02 -14.31 3.87
N THR A 466 -20.33 -14.13 3.97
CA THR A 466 -21.09 -13.14 3.22
C THR A 466 -21.84 -12.19 4.15
N GLY A 467 -22.58 -11.22 3.59
CA GLY A 467 -23.43 -10.32 4.37
C GLY A 467 -24.43 -11.04 5.28
N ASP A 468 -24.84 -12.25 4.89
CA ASP A 468 -25.84 -13.06 5.61
C ASP A 468 -25.23 -13.86 6.79
N SER A 469 -23.91 -13.93 6.91
CA SER A 469 -23.21 -14.63 8.01
C SER A 469 -23.41 -13.88 9.33
N SER A 470 -23.71 -14.61 10.41
CA SER A 470 -23.85 -14.01 11.74
C SER A 470 -22.52 -13.47 12.28
N GLU A 471 -22.59 -12.51 13.21
CA GLU A 471 -21.39 -11.96 13.85
C GLU A 471 -20.60 -13.04 14.60
N GLU A 472 -21.31 -13.99 15.25
CA GLU A 472 -20.68 -15.11 15.94
C GLU A 472 -19.92 -16.03 14.98
N MET A 473 -20.49 -16.34 13.82
CA MET A 473 -19.82 -17.13 12.77
C MET A 473 -18.56 -16.42 12.27
N ARG A 474 -18.66 -15.11 12.04
CA ARG A 474 -17.50 -14.30 11.60
C ARG A 474 -16.37 -14.32 12.63
N GLN A 475 -16.70 -14.15 13.92
CA GLN A 475 -15.69 -14.16 14.98
C GLN A 475 -15.04 -15.54 15.11
N LYS A 476 -15.81 -16.63 15.09
CA LYS A 476 -15.26 -18.00 15.12
C LYS A 476 -14.33 -18.28 13.94
N ALA A 477 -14.67 -17.79 12.76
CA ALA A 477 -13.82 -17.95 11.57
C ALA A 477 -12.50 -17.16 11.71
N ILE A 478 -12.55 -15.94 12.26
CA ILE A 478 -11.36 -15.13 12.53
C ILE A 478 -10.46 -15.82 13.56
N ASP A 479 -11.02 -16.26 14.68
CA ASP A 479 -10.29 -16.95 15.73
C ASP A 479 -9.63 -18.22 15.19
N SER A 480 -10.35 -18.98 14.35
CA SER A 480 -9.81 -20.15 13.68
C SER A 480 -8.71 -19.81 12.68
N LEU A 481 -8.86 -18.73 11.89
CA LEU A 481 -7.81 -18.29 10.95
C LEU A 481 -6.54 -17.88 11.69
N GLU A 482 -6.66 -17.24 12.85
CA GLU A 482 -5.53 -16.79 13.67
C GLU A 482 -4.93 -17.87 14.56
N SER A 483 -5.62 -19.01 14.75
CA SER A 483 -5.07 -20.14 15.50
C SER A 483 -3.95 -20.84 14.73
N ASN A 484 -3.07 -21.53 15.46
CA ASN A 484 -2.03 -22.39 14.88
C ASN A 484 -2.35 -23.88 15.04
N ASP A 485 -3.61 -24.22 15.38
CA ASP A 485 -4.03 -25.60 15.53
C ASP A 485 -4.12 -26.31 14.17
N GLU A 486 -3.98 -27.63 14.14
CA GLU A 486 -4.04 -28.42 12.91
C GLU A 486 -5.33 -28.24 12.12
N ASN A 487 -6.45 -27.95 12.78
CA ASN A 487 -7.75 -27.75 12.15
C ASN A 487 -8.09 -26.29 11.84
N SER A 488 -7.15 -25.39 11.99
CA SER A 488 -7.34 -23.98 11.73
C SER A 488 -7.53 -23.68 10.24
N LEU A 489 -8.28 -22.61 9.94
CA LEU A 489 -8.52 -22.17 8.55
C LEU A 489 -7.26 -21.67 7.89
N ASP A 490 -7.09 -22.00 6.61
CA ASP A 490 -6.05 -21.42 5.73
C ASP A 490 -6.56 -20.13 5.10
N TYR A 491 -7.84 -20.12 4.65
CA TYR A 491 -8.45 -18.96 4.00
C TYR A 491 -9.86 -18.68 4.47
N ILE A 492 -10.20 -17.40 4.53
CA ILE A 492 -11.57 -16.92 4.55
C ILE A 492 -11.88 -16.29 3.20
N PHE A 493 -12.86 -16.84 2.49
CA PHE A 493 -13.45 -16.23 1.30
C PHE A 493 -14.51 -15.22 1.71
N THR A 494 -14.56 -14.05 1.06
CA THR A 494 -15.45 -12.98 1.48
C THR A 494 -15.91 -12.09 0.33
N VAL A 495 -17.12 -11.52 0.50
CA VAL A 495 -17.68 -10.46 -0.34
C VAL A 495 -18.07 -9.30 0.57
N ASP A 496 -17.45 -8.15 0.40
CA ASP A 496 -17.73 -6.84 1.04
C ASP A 496 -17.72 -6.75 2.57
N ILE A 497 -17.86 -7.86 3.32
CA ILE A 497 -17.99 -7.80 4.79
C ILE A 497 -16.69 -7.51 5.53
N PHE A 498 -15.53 -7.72 4.91
CA PHE A 498 -14.21 -7.44 5.47
C PHE A 498 -13.59 -6.14 4.94
N ASN A 499 -14.37 -5.32 4.24
CA ASN A 499 -13.92 -4.00 3.82
C ASN A 499 -13.68 -3.08 5.03
N GLU A 500 -14.42 -3.28 6.15
CA GLU A 500 -14.37 -2.42 7.32
C GLU A 500 -14.51 -3.19 8.64
N GLY A 501 -13.94 -2.65 9.72
CA GLY A 501 -14.26 -3.02 11.11
C GLY A 501 -13.75 -4.36 11.62
N ILE A 502 -12.92 -5.08 10.89
CA ILE A 502 -12.32 -6.35 11.31
C ILE A 502 -10.80 -6.21 11.34
N ASP A 503 -10.21 -6.73 12.39
CA ASP A 503 -8.79 -6.73 12.62
C ASP A 503 -8.27 -8.17 12.68
N ILE A 504 -7.41 -8.54 11.74
CA ILE A 504 -6.78 -9.86 11.68
C ILE A 504 -5.27 -9.67 11.49
N PRO A 505 -4.52 -9.41 12.58
CA PRO A 505 -3.09 -9.09 12.49
C PRO A 505 -2.23 -10.17 11.84
N LYS A 506 -2.60 -11.44 11.93
CA LYS A 506 -1.83 -12.55 11.37
C LYS A 506 -1.97 -12.73 9.86
N VAL A 507 -2.92 -12.06 9.18
CA VAL A 507 -3.07 -12.17 7.72
C VAL A 507 -1.74 -11.88 7.03
N ASN A 508 -1.27 -12.86 6.24
CA ASN A 508 0.00 -12.80 5.53
C ASN A 508 -0.14 -12.99 4.00
N GLN A 509 -1.36 -13.34 3.54
CA GLN A 509 -1.67 -13.36 2.11
C GLN A 509 -3.08 -12.80 1.87
N VAL A 510 -3.21 -11.93 0.87
CA VAL A 510 -4.48 -11.36 0.42
C VAL A 510 -4.63 -11.64 -1.08
N VAL A 511 -5.73 -12.26 -1.48
CA VAL A 511 -6.02 -12.58 -2.88
C VAL A 511 -7.27 -11.81 -3.32
N MET A 512 -7.17 -11.10 -4.42
CA MET A 512 -8.27 -10.33 -5.00
C MET A 512 -8.72 -10.98 -6.31
N LEU A 513 -9.97 -11.48 -6.32
CA LEU A 513 -10.61 -12.11 -7.49
C LEU A 513 -11.75 -11.24 -8.04
N ARG A 514 -11.70 -9.94 -7.75
CA ARG A 514 -12.76 -8.99 -8.10
C ARG A 514 -12.18 -7.75 -8.78
N PRO A 515 -12.93 -7.12 -9.72
CA PRO A 515 -12.51 -5.85 -10.30
C PRO A 515 -12.44 -4.75 -9.24
N THR A 516 -11.47 -3.85 -9.39
CA THR A 516 -11.35 -2.67 -8.54
C THR A 516 -12.37 -1.61 -8.96
N GLU A 517 -13.50 -1.54 -8.25
CA GLU A 517 -14.54 -0.55 -8.54
C GLU A 517 -14.30 0.80 -7.86
N SER A 518 -13.54 0.81 -6.77
CA SER A 518 -13.24 1.99 -5.97
C SER A 518 -11.84 1.89 -5.35
N ALA A 519 -11.03 2.92 -5.56
CA ALA A 519 -9.71 3.03 -4.94
C ALA A 519 -9.77 2.97 -3.41
N ILE A 520 -10.83 3.53 -2.81
CA ILE A 520 -11.04 3.53 -1.35
C ILE A 520 -11.24 2.10 -0.83
N VAL A 521 -12.15 1.34 -1.46
CA VAL A 521 -12.44 -0.05 -1.06
C VAL A 521 -11.21 -0.93 -1.24
N PHE A 522 -10.48 -0.75 -2.34
CA PHE A 522 -9.24 -1.46 -2.60
C PHE A 522 -8.21 -1.25 -1.48
N VAL A 523 -7.94 0.01 -1.11
CA VAL A 523 -7.01 0.34 0.00
C VAL A 523 -7.50 -0.20 1.34
N GLN A 524 -8.81 -0.22 1.59
CA GLN A 524 -9.37 -0.79 2.82
C GLN A 524 -9.16 -2.31 2.89
N GLN A 525 -9.32 -3.01 1.78
CA GLN A 525 -9.05 -4.46 1.68
C GLN A 525 -7.58 -4.78 1.88
N LEU A 526 -6.68 -4.05 1.20
CA LEU A 526 -5.24 -4.14 1.42
C LEU A 526 -4.88 -3.94 2.88
N GLY A 527 -5.45 -2.91 3.51
CA GLY A 527 -5.16 -2.53 4.89
C GLY A 527 -5.44 -3.61 5.94
N ARG A 528 -6.24 -4.64 5.60
CA ARG A 528 -6.52 -5.76 6.51
C ARG A 528 -5.30 -6.60 6.83
N GLY A 529 -4.42 -6.79 5.86
CA GLY A 529 -3.17 -7.52 6.04
C GLY A 529 -2.00 -6.68 6.57
N LEU A 530 -2.09 -5.33 6.54
CA LEU A 530 -0.93 -4.47 6.75
C LEU A 530 -0.60 -4.19 8.23
N ARG A 531 -1.23 -4.84 9.19
CA ARG A 531 -0.81 -4.73 10.59
C ARG A 531 0.48 -5.50 10.84
N LYS A 532 1.38 -4.90 11.61
CA LYS A 532 2.59 -5.58 12.07
C LYS A 532 2.24 -6.68 13.07
N ASN A 533 2.83 -7.84 12.86
CA ASN A 533 2.71 -8.99 13.76
C ASN A 533 4.01 -9.79 13.70
N ASP A 534 4.45 -10.36 14.82
CA ASP A 534 5.71 -11.10 14.91
C ASP A 534 5.70 -12.41 14.11
N SER A 535 4.51 -12.91 13.72
CA SER A 535 4.38 -14.13 12.90
C SER A 535 4.70 -13.94 11.42
N LYS A 536 4.88 -12.68 10.94
CA LYS A 536 5.14 -12.37 9.53
C LYS A 536 6.11 -11.20 9.39
N GLU A 537 6.91 -11.22 8.33
CA GLU A 537 7.78 -10.09 7.96
C GLU A 537 7.14 -9.16 6.94
N TYR A 538 6.29 -9.71 6.08
CA TYR A 538 5.58 -8.98 5.02
C TYR A 538 4.23 -9.65 4.70
N VAL A 539 3.44 -8.99 3.89
CA VAL A 539 2.18 -9.51 3.35
C VAL A 539 2.30 -9.66 1.84
N VAL A 540 1.87 -10.80 1.31
CA VAL A 540 1.75 -11.02 -0.13
C VAL A 540 0.32 -10.66 -0.56
N ILE A 541 0.22 -9.82 -1.59
CA ILE A 541 -1.05 -9.42 -2.18
C ILE A 541 -1.04 -9.85 -3.63
N ILE A 542 -1.97 -10.72 -4.01
CA ILE A 542 -2.13 -11.23 -5.36
C ILE A 542 -3.45 -10.70 -5.91
N ASP A 543 -3.37 -9.87 -6.92
CA ASP A 543 -4.54 -9.27 -7.57
C ASP A 543 -4.70 -9.83 -8.98
N PHE A 544 -5.76 -10.62 -9.18
CA PHE A 544 -6.08 -11.22 -10.48
C PHE A 544 -6.81 -10.21 -11.36
N ILE A 545 -6.08 -9.66 -12.31
CA ILE A 545 -6.55 -8.55 -13.14
C ILE A 545 -7.07 -9.09 -14.49
N GLY A 546 -8.38 -9.08 -14.63
CA GLY A 546 -9.07 -9.35 -15.87
C GLY A 546 -9.04 -8.16 -16.83
N ASN A 547 -9.79 -8.27 -17.92
CA ASN A 547 -9.97 -7.17 -18.89
C ASN A 547 -11.05 -6.17 -18.42
N TYR A 548 -10.84 -5.55 -17.26
CA TYR A 548 -11.80 -4.65 -16.64
C TYR A 548 -11.66 -3.22 -17.16
N GLU A 549 -12.77 -2.51 -17.31
CA GLU A 549 -12.78 -1.12 -17.79
C GLU A 549 -12.05 -0.15 -16.84
N LYS A 550 -12.11 -0.42 -15.55
CA LYS A 550 -11.59 0.50 -14.50
C LYS A 550 -10.22 0.10 -13.93
N ASN A 551 -9.42 -0.68 -14.64
CA ASN A 551 -8.08 -1.06 -14.19
C ASN A 551 -7.17 0.14 -13.87
N PHE A 552 -7.44 1.33 -14.41
CA PHE A 552 -6.75 2.58 -14.05
C PHE A 552 -6.92 2.97 -12.58
N LEU A 553 -7.94 2.46 -11.86
CA LEU A 553 -8.12 2.71 -10.43
C LEU A 553 -7.07 2.04 -9.56
N ILE A 554 -6.44 0.96 -10.04
CA ILE A 554 -5.38 0.25 -9.31
C ILE A 554 -4.19 1.18 -9.04
N PRO A 555 -3.52 1.78 -10.06
CA PRO A 555 -2.46 2.73 -9.81
C PRO A 555 -2.92 3.99 -9.04
N VAL A 556 -4.15 4.46 -9.21
CA VAL A 556 -4.71 5.56 -8.39
C VAL A 556 -4.75 5.17 -6.91
N ALA A 557 -5.24 3.98 -6.60
CA ALA A 557 -5.34 3.48 -5.23
C ALA A 557 -3.97 3.25 -4.57
N LEU A 558 -3.06 2.60 -5.29
CA LEU A 558 -1.74 2.24 -4.78
C LEU A 558 -0.81 3.44 -4.64
N SER A 559 -0.87 4.41 -5.56
CA SER A 559 -0.09 5.64 -5.48
C SER A 559 -0.65 6.67 -4.50
N GLY A 560 -1.93 6.57 -4.16
CA GLY A 560 -2.66 7.59 -3.40
C GLY A 560 -2.83 8.91 -4.16
N GLN A 561 -2.54 8.93 -5.47
CA GLN A 561 -2.67 10.13 -6.31
C GLN A 561 -4.08 10.23 -6.87
N THR A 562 -4.83 11.24 -6.46
CA THR A 562 -6.17 11.52 -6.95
C THR A 562 -6.23 12.63 -8.00
N ASN A 563 -5.06 13.02 -8.54
CA ASN A 563 -4.97 14.06 -9.57
C ASN A 563 -5.42 13.59 -10.97
N TYR A 564 -5.55 12.27 -11.18
CA TYR A 564 -5.94 11.64 -12.46
C TYR A 564 -5.08 12.07 -13.66
N ASN A 565 -3.80 12.37 -13.42
CA ASN A 565 -2.86 12.68 -14.49
C ASN A 565 -2.39 11.38 -15.14
N LYS A 566 -2.65 11.20 -16.46
CA LYS A 566 -2.32 9.97 -17.17
C LYS A 566 -0.83 9.66 -17.16
N ASP A 567 0.02 10.66 -17.28
CA ASP A 567 1.47 10.47 -17.34
C ASP A 567 2.03 10.05 -15.96
N SER A 568 1.51 10.65 -14.88
CA SER A 568 1.87 10.23 -13.51
C SER A 568 1.41 8.80 -13.22
N LEU A 569 0.21 8.41 -13.68
CA LEU A 569 -0.29 7.04 -13.50
C LEU A 569 0.52 6.03 -14.31
N ARG A 570 0.89 6.36 -15.56
CA ARG A 570 1.77 5.51 -16.38
C ARG A 570 3.14 5.37 -15.74
N GLN A 571 3.73 6.48 -15.27
CA GLN A 571 5.00 6.47 -14.58
C GLN A 571 4.94 5.58 -13.32
N PHE A 572 3.85 5.66 -12.56
CA PHE A 572 3.67 4.79 -11.38
C PHE A 572 3.63 3.30 -11.75
N VAL A 573 2.98 2.93 -12.83
CA VAL A 573 2.93 1.52 -13.29
C VAL A 573 4.33 1.02 -13.68
N CYS A 574 5.13 1.86 -14.36
CA CYS A 574 6.51 1.54 -14.72
C CYS A 574 7.48 1.50 -13.53
N GLU A 575 7.33 2.43 -12.62
CA GLU A 575 8.32 2.75 -11.56
C GLU A 575 7.80 2.45 -10.15
N GLY A 576 6.71 1.67 -10.02
CA GLY A 576 6.00 1.47 -8.74
C GLY A 576 6.91 1.18 -7.55
N SER A 577 7.93 0.33 -7.73
CA SER A 577 8.92 0.02 -6.68
C SER A 577 9.80 1.21 -6.28
N LEU A 578 10.07 2.15 -7.21
CA LEU A 578 10.87 3.37 -6.93
C LEU A 578 10.09 4.43 -6.17
N ILE A 579 8.77 4.44 -6.35
CA ILE A 579 7.89 5.50 -5.87
C ILE A 579 7.20 5.08 -4.57
N THR A 580 7.19 3.78 -4.27
CA THR A 580 6.57 3.24 -3.06
C THR A 580 7.54 3.36 -1.89
N PRO A 581 7.20 4.10 -0.82
CA PRO A 581 8.11 4.25 0.32
C PRO A 581 8.14 2.99 1.19
N GLY A 582 9.23 2.85 1.93
CA GLY A 582 9.45 1.73 2.82
C GLY A 582 9.88 0.47 2.08
N ALA A 583 9.72 -0.68 2.73
CA ALA A 583 10.11 -1.98 2.22
C ALA A 583 8.95 -2.71 1.50
N SER A 584 8.15 -1.99 0.71
CA SER A 584 7.01 -2.55 -0.04
C SER A 584 7.24 -2.45 -1.53
N THR A 585 6.82 -3.47 -2.29
CA THR A 585 6.96 -3.50 -3.75
C THR A 585 5.61 -3.59 -4.44
N ILE A 586 5.52 -2.98 -5.61
CA ILE A 586 4.37 -3.08 -6.51
C ILE A 586 4.89 -3.56 -7.85
N GLN A 587 4.40 -4.70 -8.29
CA GLN A 587 4.86 -5.37 -9.50
C GLN A 587 3.65 -5.83 -10.31
N PHE A 588 3.77 -5.77 -11.64
CA PHE A 588 2.76 -6.23 -12.58
C PHE A 588 3.38 -7.23 -13.56
N ASP A 589 2.64 -8.24 -13.97
CA ASP A 589 3.03 -9.02 -15.14
C ASP A 589 2.85 -8.20 -16.43
N GLN A 590 3.46 -8.65 -17.52
CA GLN A 590 3.50 -7.87 -18.76
C GLN A 590 2.11 -7.64 -19.38
N ILE A 591 1.21 -8.59 -19.28
CA ILE A 591 -0.14 -8.50 -19.84
C ILE A 591 -0.97 -7.54 -19.00
N THR A 592 -0.89 -7.66 -17.69
CA THR A 592 -1.56 -6.75 -16.75
C THR A 592 -1.08 -5.32 -16.90
N GLU A 593 0.23 -5.09 -17.00
CA GLU A 593 0.80 -3.77 -17.25
C GLU A 593 0.18 -3.15 -18.50
N LYS A 594 0.11 -3.91 -19.61
CA LYS A 594 -0.51 -3.48 -20.86
C LYS A 594 -2.01 -3.18 -20.71
N ARG A 595 -2.76 -4.03 -19.98
CA ARG A 595 -4.20 -3.80 -19.71
C ARG A 595 -4.42 -2.51 -18.91
N ILE A 596 -3.60 -2.25 -17.91
CA ILE A 596 -3.66 -1.01 -17.12
C ILE A 596 -3.37 0.20 -18.01
N TYR A 597 -2.35 0.15 -18.87
CA TYR A 597 -2.07 1.23 -19.82
C TYR A 597 -3.24 1.49 -20.77
N GLN A 598 -3.82 0.44 -21.33
CA GLN A 598 -4.99 0.56 -22.22
C GLN A 598 -6.18 1.20 -21.47
N SER A 599 -6.41 0.80 -20.21
CA SER A 599 -7.46 1.38 -19.38
C SER A 599 -7.19 2.87 -19.06
N ILE A 600 -5.94 3.27 -18.76
CA ILE A 600 -5.54 4.67 -18.56
C ILE A 600 -5.78 5.48 -19.85
N ASP A 601 -5.44 4.91 -21.00
CA ASP A 601 -5.60 5.58 -22.31
C ASP A 601 -7.06 5.77 -22.68
N ALA A 602 -7.89 4.75 -22.47
CA ALA A 602 -9.32 4.77 -22.73
C ALA A 602 -10.10 5.67 -21.73
N ALA A 603 -9.59 5.84 -20.51
CA ALA A 603 -10.27 6.61 -19.47
C ALA A 603 -10.40 8.09 -19.87
N ASN A 604 -11.61 8.61 -19.71
CA ASN A 604 -11.88 10.03 -19.92
C ASN A 604 -11.91 10.77 -18.58
N PHE A 605 -10.78 11.31 -18.16
CA PHE A 605 -10.64 12.06 -16.92
C PHE A 605 -11.15 13.51 -16.99
N THR A 606 -11.52 13.99 -18.19
CA THR A 606 -12.12 15.31 -18.36
C THR A 606 -13.64 15.30 -18.18
N GLN A 607 -14.25 14.19 -17.75
CA GLN A 607 -15.68 14.12 -17.48
C GLN A 607 -16.07 15.10 -16.37
N VAL A 608 -17.11 15.88 -16.64
CA VAL A 608 -17.64 16.89 -15.69
C VAL A 608 -17.99 16.28 -14.33
N ARG A 609 -18.49 15.04 -14.32
CA ARG A 609 -18.80 14.32 -13.07
C ARG A 609 -17.57 14.14 -12.20
N LEU A 610 -16.47 13.65 -12.75
CA LEU A 610 -15.22 13.46 -12.00
C LEU A 610 -14.66 14.77 -11.44
N ILE A 611 -14.71 15.84 -12.26
CA ILE A 611 -14.28 17.18 -11.85
C ILE A 611 -15.18 17.71 -10.70
N LYS A 612 -16.49 17.50 -10.79
CA LYS A 612 -17.44 17.89 -9.75
C LYS A 612 -17.21 17.13 -8.44
N ASP A 613 -17.03 15.82 -8.53
CA ASP A 613 -16.83 14.97 -7.35
C ASP A 613 -15.53 15.36 -6.62
N SER A 614 -14.44 15.57 -7.36
CA SER A 614 -13.17 16.02 -6.77
C SER A 614 -13.24 17.44 -6.20
N TYR A 615 -13.91 18.36 -6.88
CA TYR A 615 -14.16 19.72 -6.37
C TYR A 615 -14.98 19.68 -5.08
N LYS A 616 -16.07 18.89 -5.05
CA LYS A 616 -16.94 18.74 -3.89
C LYS A 616 -16.16 18.25 -2.68
N GLN A 617 -15.38 17.18 -2.82
CA GLN A 617 -14.52 16.64 -1.76
C GLN A 617 -13.53 17.69 -1.22
N LEU A 618 -12.90 18.47 -2.11
CA LEU A 618 -11.99 19.52 -1.69
C LEU A 618 -12.72 20.70 -1.00
N LYS A 619 -13.89 21.09 -1.51
CA LYS A 619 -14.73 22.12 -0.88
C LYS A 619 -15.18 21.71 0.51
N GLU A 620 -15.68 20.48 0.69
CA GLU A 620 -16.06 19.90 1.98
C GLU A 620 -14.88 19.90 2.95
N LYS A 621 -13.71 19.47 2.50
CA LYS A 621 -12.49 19.47 3.31
C LYS A 621 -12.10 20.88 3.80
N LEU A 622 -12.25 21.90 2.96
CA LEU A 622 -11.84 23.28 3.25
C LEU A 622 -12.96 24.14 3.88
N GLY A 623 -14.20 23.71 3.81
CA GLY A 623 -15.36 24.47 4.27
C GLY A 623 -15.66 25.74 3.45
N ARG A 624 -15.08 25.88 2.28
CA ARG A 624 -15.21 27.05 1.39
C ARG A 624 -14.85 26.71 -0.05
N ILE A 625 -15.14 27.61 -0.98
CA ILE A 625 -14.71 27.49 -2.37
C ILE A 625 -13.17 27.38 -2.44
N PRO A 626 -12.62 26.28 -2.99
CA PRO A 626 -11.18 26.09 -3.12
C PRO A 626 -10.55 27.13 -4.06
N ARG A 627 -9.30 27.51 -3.80
CA ARG A 627 -8.47 28.23 -4.78
C ARG A 627 -7.79 27.24 -5.71
N LEU A 628 -7.48 27.64 -6.95
CA LEU A 628 -6.84 26.75 -7.95
C LEU A 628 -5.57 26.06 -7.43
N LYS A 629 -4.70 26.77 -6.70
CA LYS A 629 -3.48 26.20 -6.12
C LYS A 629 -3.75 25.12 -5.05
N GLU A 630 -4.93 25.12 -4.45
CA GLU A 630 -5.28 24.19 -3.38
C GLU A 630 -5.62 22.80 -3.95
N PHE A 631 -6.02 22.71 -5.22
CA PHE A 631 -6.19 21.42 -5.90
C PHE A 631 -4.87 20.64 -5.93
N GLU A 632 -3.76 21.28 -6.28
CA GLU A 632 -2.44 20.67 -6.26
C GLU A 632 -1.95 20.44 -4.83
N GLN A 633 -2.08 21.43 -3.97
CA GLN A 633 -1.61 21.39 -2.58
C GLN A 633 -2.24 20.26 -1.76
N TYR A 634 -3.50 19.93 -2.01
CA TYR A 634 -4.25 18.87 -1.34
C TYR A 634 -4.38 17.59 -2.17
N GLY A 635 -3.66 17.49 -3.31
CA GLY A 635 -3.66 16.32 -4.16
C GLY A 635 -5.02 16.00 -4.81
N ALA A 636 -5.85 17.01 -5.05
CA ALA A 636 -7.11 16.86 -5.76
C ALA A 636 -6.88 16.75 -7.28
N ILE A 637 -7.96 16.72 -8.06
CA ILE A 637 -7.86 16.59 -9.52
C ILE A 637 -6.95 17.67 -10.13
N ASP A 638 -6.19 17.29 -11.15
CA ASP A 638 -5.41 18.25 -11.93
C ASP A 638 -6.34 19.27 -12.59
N VAL A 639 -6.17 20.55 -12.27
CA VAL A 639 -6.98 21.64 -12.81
C VAL A 639 -6.93 21.74 -14.33
N GLN A 640 -5.87 21.24 -14.97
CA GLN A 640 -5.76 21.17 -16.43
C GLN A 640 -6.88 20.32 -17.05
N LEU A 641 -7.36 19.29 -16.38
CA LEU A 641 -8.48 18.47 -16.86
C LEU A 641 -9.78 19.29 -16.94
N MET A 642 -9.98 20.24 -16.03
CA MET A 642 -11.09 21.20 -16.07
C MET A 642 -10.94 22.16 -17.25
N PHE A 643 -9.72 22.66 -17.51
CA PHE A 643 -9.46 23.61 -18.59
C PHE A 643 -9.55 22.94 -19.98
N GLN A 644 -9.20 21.66 -20.08
CA GLN A 644 -9.33 20.85 -21.30
C GLN A 644 -10.77 20.45 -21.60
N ASN A 645 -11.67 20.49 -20.61
CA ASN A 645 -13.07 20.17 -20.83
C ASN A 645 -13.74 21.26 -21.69
N LYS A 646 -14.28 20.88 -22.86
CA LYS A 646 -14.87 21.80 -23.83
C LYS A 646 -16.05 22.63 -23.30
N SER A 647 -16.78 22.11 -22.31
CA SER A 647 -17.94 22.80 -21.72
C SER A 647 -17.58 23.73 -20.56
N LEU A 648 -16.36 23.60 -20.00
CA LEU A 648 -15.89 24.36 -18.86
C LEU A 648 -14.85 25.41 -19.26
N GLY A 649 -13.73 25.01 -19.81
CA GLY A 649 -12.66 25.87 -20.35
C GLY A 649 -11.90 26.69 -19.29
N CYS A 650 -12.51 27.01 -18.14
CA CYS A 650 -11.85 27.69 -17.04
C CYS A 650 -12.61 27.46 -15.71
N TYR A 651 -11.97 27.82 -14.59
CA TYR A 651 -12.53 27.63 -13.24
C TYR A 651 -13.75 28.53 -13.00
N HIS A 652 -13.76 29.75 -13.51
CA HIS A 652 -14.91 30.65 -13.41
C HIS A 652 -16.16 30.01 -14.03
N THR A 653 -16.06 29.48 -15.27
CA THR A 653 -17.20 28.84 -15.94
C THR A 653 -17.70 27.63 -15.14
N PHE A 654 -16.79 26.85 -14.53
CA PHE A 654 -17.16 25.75 -13.64
C PHE A 654 -17.95 26.25 -12.43
N LEU A 655 -17.43 27.26 -11.69
CA LEU A 655 -18.09 27.82 -10.51
C LEU A 655 -19.42 28.42 -10.84
N SER A 656 -19.53 29.21 -11.91
CA SER A 656 -20.79 29.80 -12.33
C SER A 656 -21.91 28.81 -12.66
N LYS A 657 -21.51 27.60 -13.12
CA LYS A 657 -22.45 26.51 -13.46
C LYS A 657 -22.86 25.66 -12.27
N TYR A 658 -21.97 25.42 -11.32
CA TYR A 658 -22.14 24.35 -10.33
C TYR A 658 -22.04 24.82 -8.88
N GLU A 659 -21.58 26.08 -8.62
CA GLU A 659 -21.43 26.60 -7.28
C GLU A 659 -22.52 27.66 -6.98
N LYS A 660 -23.39 27.32 -6.03
CA LYS A 660 -24.53 28.20 -5.69
C LYS A 660 -24.10 29.50 -5.01
N ASP A 661 -23.00 29.47 -4.26
CA ASP A 661 -22.51 30.62 -3.48
C ASP A 661 -21.50 31.47 -4.28
N TYR A 662 -21.37 31.23 -5.59
CA TYR A 662 -20.46 31.96 -6.45
C TYR A 662 -21.24 32.98 -7.29
N HIS A 663 -21.07 34.27 -6.95
CA HIS A 663 -21.84 35.41 -7.54
C HIS A 663 -20.96 36.39 -8.32
N ILE A 664 -19.74 36.00 -8.70
CA ILE A 664 -18.85 36.83 -9.50
C ILE A 664 -19.29 36.75 -10.97
N HIS A 665 -19.51 37.93 -11.58
CA HIS A 665 -19.87 38.02 -12.99
C HIS A 665 -18.78 38.77 -13.76
N PHE A 666 -18.47 38.24 -14.93
CA PHE A 666 -17.55 38.83 -15.89
C PHE A 666 -18.31 39.20 -17.17
N SER A 667 -17.81 40.18 -17.92
CA SER A 667 -18.29 40.46 -19.26
C SER A 667 -17.92 39.30 -20.22
N THR A 668 -18.62 39.18 -21.32
CA THR A 668 -18.37 38.17 -22.36
C THR A 668 -16.90 38.18 -22.87
N LEU A 669 -16.28 39.37 -22.88
CA LEU A 669 -14.90 39.55 -23.28
C LEU A 669 -13.92 38.99 -22.23
N GLU A 670 -14.16 39.31 -20.96
CA GLU A 670 -13.35 38.82 -19.83
C GLU A 670 -13.47 37.32 -19.69
N GLU A 671 -14.65 36.72 -19.89
CA GLU A 671 -14.81 35.25 -19.89
C GLU A 671 -13.97 34.59 -21.01
N LYS A 672 -13.97 35.17 -22.21
CA LYS A 672 -13.13 34.68 -23.31
C LYS A 672 -11.63 34.77 -22.98
N TYR A 673 -11.20 35.83 -22.31
CA TYR A 673 -9.79 35.94 -21.84
C TYR A 673 -9.49 34.88 -20.76
N LEU A 674 -10.35 34.67 -19.77
CA LEU A 674 -10.17 33.63 -18.77
C LEU A 674 -10.09 32.24 -19.40
N GLN A 675 -10.96 31.93 -20.34
CA GLN A 675 -10.92 30.66 -21.06
C GLN A 675 -9.65 30.50 -21.91
N PHE A 676 -9.22 31.56 -22.58
CA PHE A 676 -7.99 31.57 -23.36
C PHE A 676 -6.76 31.34 -22.48
N ILE A 677 -6.62 32.09 -21.40
CA ILE A 677 -5.51 31.97 -20.45
C ILE A 677 -5.49 30.55 -19.86
N SER A 678 -6.66 30.07 -19.38
CA SER A 678 -6.76 28.75 -18.75
C SER A 678 -6.44 27.61 -19.74
N SER A 679 -6.94 27.69 -20.98
CA SER A 679 -6.77 26.59 -21.94
C SER A 679 -5.45 26.61 -22.74
N LYS A 680 -4.84 27.78 -22.90
CA LYS A 680 -3.68 27.98 -23.78
C LYS A 680 -2.38 28.33 -23.05
N LEU A 681 -2.44 29.05 -21.95
CA LEU A 681 -1.28 29.61 -21.28
C LEU A 681 -1.00 29.03 -19.88
N SER A 682 -1.93 28.27 -19.28
CA SER A 682 -1.79 27.78 -17.90
C SER A 682 -1.05 26.45 -17.79
N SER A 683 -0.68 25.81 -18.87
CA SER A 683 0.03 24.52 -18.84
C SER A 683 1.42 24.59 -18.24
N GLY A 684 2.03 25.77 -18.22
CA GLY A 684 3.36 26.02 -17.66
C GLY A 684 4.51 25.27 -18.35
N LYS A 685 4.25 24.74 -19.55
CA LYS A 685 5.23 23.95 -20.32
C LYS A 685 6.33 24.79 -20.96
N ARG A 686 6.09 26.11 -21.13
CA ARG A 686 7.02 27.04 -21.76
C ARG A 686 7.16 28.27 -20.91
N VAL A 687 8.36 28.81 -20.80
CA VAL A 687 8.65 30.06 -20.08
C VAL A 687 7.88 31.23 -20.71
N GLU A 688 7.73 31.23 -22.02
CA GLU A 688 7.00 32.24 -22.79
C GLU A 688 5.52 32.33 -22.40
N GLU A 689 4.89 31.21 -22.00
CA GLU A 689 3.51 31.20 -21.52
C GLU A 689 3.38 31.98 -20.20
N LEU A 690 4.33 31.80 -19.28
CA LEU A 690 4.38 32.54 -18.01
C LEU A 690 4.67 34.01 -18.21
N GLU A 691 5.61 34.36 -19.11
CA GLU A 691 5.90 35.74 -19.45
C GLU A 691 4.72 36.44 -20.13
N ALA A 692 3.97 35.74 -21.02
CA ALA A 692 2.76 36.26 -21.63
C ALA A 692 1.68 36.58 -20.58
N ILE A 693 1.44 35.66 -19.63
CA ILE A 693 0.50 35.90 -18.51
C ILE A 693 0.95 37.10 -17.67
N LYS A 694 2.24 37.21 -17.34
CA LYS A 694 2.81 38.29 -16.58
C LYS A 694 2.65 39.65 -17.28
N LEU A 695 2.87 39.68 -18.61
CA LEU A 695 2.62 40.87 -19.42
C LEU A 695 1.15 41.28 -19.44
N ILE A 696 0.21 40.33 -19.53
CA ILE A 696 -1.22 40.58 -19.49
C ILE A 696 -1.61 41.15 -18.13
N ILE A 697 -1.12 40.60 -17.02
CA ILE A 697 -1.41 41.06 -15.67
C ILE A 697 -0.84 42.47 -15.41
N ASN A 698 0.36 42.75 -15.87
CA ASN A 698 1.09 44.00 -15.63
C ASN A 698 0.63 45.14 -16.54
N LYS A 699 0.09 44.84 -17.71
CA LYS A 699 -0.51 45.85 -18.59
C LYS A 699 -1.95 46.14 -18.19
N ARG A 700 -2.13 46.86 -17.08
CA ARG A 700 -3.42 47.43 -16.71
C ARG A 700 -3.90 48.57 -17.61
N THR A 701 -3.28 48.72 -18.79
CA THR A 701 -3.66 49.74 -19.75
C THR A 701 -3.46 49.19 -21.17
N ILE A 702 -4.52 48.77 -21.77
CA ILE A 702 -4.76 48.94 -23.18
C ILE A 702 -5.96 49.83 -23.34
#